data_7038ff776e23078b0240cf64177197a7
#
_entry.id   7038ff776e23078b0240cf64177197a7
#
_cell.length_a   1.000
_cell.length_b   1.000
_cell.length_c   1.000
_cell.angle_alpha   90.00
_cell.angle_beta   90.00
_cell.angle_gamma   90.00
#
_symmetry.space_group_name_H-M   'P 1'
#
loop_
_entity.id
_entity.type
_entity.pdbx_description
1 polymer ?
#
loop_
_entity_poly.entity_id
_entity_poly.type
_entity_poly.pdbx_seq_one_letter_code
_entity_poly.pdbx_strand_id
1 'polypeptide(L)'
;MDFVTLASTERVASNGRVVAVFLSVAPAVLLSAGFSYAFAGCLSASCLAAMLAVAVGVAVALGVLGVLPAAKKLPLWVAFTAAFTALACALLVPSARWGFYGCANAVIARINSILELYIPLVAGAGMLCEAMPLAVLAGVFAGSCGWLFANLSASWPTLLAVVICGAGSMALQLGDAAMSMALCVAGWLVQCRARELRGSTVGLPQILVGLCGLCAACGALFALTVALVQPLPALSAMSASAVKAAQSIRFGDDTLPEGDLSQAADMNEGDTTTLSLTASEALGDDLLMKGFVGTTFDGSSWGRGEWMSYEGEWSGMREWLRKNGLTVAEQRAAFDTEAEREGSEPVEAVEISVDASGANRRYTYAPYTLRSLNGTSTMLTGSTMLSMDLLPSKVYSVIVDNVSMDDVIADSSWLASSESDYAKSERVYAAFVRDNYLDVPKEERDAIDTYLFSSDSWDDRANVSDTAVISRVRTMMASLAGQTDTPPAYTGATSFVAWFLGSAHEGNSAYFATAATLAFRSQGIPARYVEGYRAADDQLAAAVEAGGPLNLTAADAHAWTEIYLYGQGWTPVEVTPGFYSQTLDADKIIDVGEAWSNGTDDKTLDVGSVAGQAEDEHRENAHVSHGIPVVAKVGVGLSCAVIAILFALFIRRFVVRVLRTRAIGSDEQDVCVPALYGYLALVMKLSGIDAFDETKPLDCLDTFAVVFPEIDPWEYRRAIQLHQAYAFGGRQLKPNELRTLRRFTERLHRSMPASQTVIERFRRYMLYAL
;
A
#
# COMPACT_ATOMS: atom_id res chain seq x y z
N MET A 1 10.23 31.66 65.50
CA MET A 1 10.89 30.65 64.62
C MET A 1 9.90 29.92 63.72
N ASP A 2 8.58 30.01 63.93
CA ASP A 2 7.57 29.22 63.20
C ASP A 2 7.11 29.78 61.83
N PHE A 3 7.31 31.09 61.60
CA PHE A 3 6.93 31.71 60.32
C PHE A 3 7.82 31.34 59.13
N VAL A 4 9.09 31.03 59.40
CA VAL A 4 10.07 30.66 58.35
C VAL A 4 9.84 29.22 57.90
N THR A 5 9.42 28.33 58.80
CA THR A 5 9.13 26.93 58.48
C THR A 5 7.82 26.78 57.68
N LEU A 6 6.78 27.57 57.93
CA LEU A 6 5.55 27.56 57.18
C LEU A 6 5.73 28.07 55.72
N ALA A 7 6.51 29.15 55.55
CA ALA A 7 6.78 29.69 54.21
C ALA A 7 7.63 28.75 53.36
N SER A 8 8.57 28.00 53.97
CA SER A 8 9.42 27.00 53.29
C SER A 8 8.63 25.74 52.90
N THR A 9 7.68 25.30 53.74
CA THR A 9 6.81 24.13 53.44
C THR A 9 5.78 24.45 52.37
N GLU A 10 5.22 25.64 52.34
CA GLU A 10 4.33 26.05 51.24
C GLU A 10 5.08 26.20 49.90
N ARG A 11 6.29 26.77 49.89
CA ARG A 11 7.10 26.87 48.67
C ARG A 11 7.53 25.52 48.16
N VAL A 12 7.88 24.56 48.99
CA VAL A 12 8.24 23.20 48.62
C VAL A 12 7.00 22.46 48.06
N ALA A 13 5.84 22.64 48.66
CA ALA A 13 4.58 22.04 48.14
C ALA A 13 4.17 22.65 46.80
N SER A 14 4.35 23.95 46.59
CA SER A 14 4.02 24.61 45.30
C SER A 14 4.99 24.25 44.21
N ASN A 15 6.31 24.20 44.52
CA ASN A 15 7.33 23.76 43.57
C ASN A 15 7.15 22.29 43.17
N GLY A 16 6.72 21.43 44.07
CA GLY A 16 6.40 20.03 43.77
C GLY A 16 5.24 19.85 42.78
N ARG A 17 4.23 20.72 42.86
CA ARG A 17 3.11 20.70 41.89
C ARG A 17 3.52 21.16 40.51
N VAL A 18 4.31 22.22 40.41
CA VAL A 18 4.82 22.72 39.10
C VAL A 18 5.67 21.64 38.42
N VAL A 19 6.55 20.99 39.18
CA VAL A 19 7.34 19.86 38.66
C VAL A 19 6.46 18.72 38.17
N ALA A 20 5.45 18.34 38.94
CA ALA A 20 4.55 17.24 38.57
C ALA A 20 3.76 17.56 37.29
N VAL A 21 3.31 18.82 37.11
CA VAL A 21 2.69 19.28 35.84
C VAL A 21 3.66 19.13 34.69
N PHE A 22 4.87 19.64 34.84
CA PHE A 22 5.87 19.62 33.78
C PHE A 22 6.25 18.19 33.38
N LEU A 23 6.46 17.29 34.34
CA LEU A 23 6.78 15.86 34.09
C LEU A 23 5.61 15.08 33.45
N SER A 24 4.37 15.59 33.54
CA SER A 24 3.20 14.99 32.88
C SER A 24 2.97 15.57 31.48
N VAL A 25 3.20 16.88 31.30
CA VAL A 25 2.88 17.64 30.09
C VAL A 25 3.95 17.46 29.01
N ALA A 26 5.25 17.56 29.35
CA ALA A 26 6.32 17.57 28.37
C ALA A 26 6.35 16.34 27.47
N PRO A 27 6.31 15.08 27.98
CA PRO A 27 6.25 13.92 27.12
C PRO A 27 4.93 13.81 26.34
N ALA A 28 3.81 14.28 26.94
CA ALA A 28 2.51 14.26 26.29
C ALA A 28 2.45 15.17 25.07
N VAL A 29 3.00 16.38 25.17
CA VAL A 29 3.08 17.34 24.05
C VAL A 29 3.92 16.79 22.91
N LEU A 30 5.10 16.24 23.21
CA LEU A 30 5.96 15.67 22.18
C LEU A 30 5.32 14.48 21.47
N LEU A 31 4.71 13.55 22.22
CA LEU A 31 4.01 12.41 21.62
C LEU A 31 2.79 12.83 20.79
N SER A 32 2.01 13.80 21.29
CA SER A 32 0.84 14.32 20.57
C SER A 32 1.25 14.99 19.25
N ALA A 33 2.32 15.78 19.28
CA ALA A 33 2.86 16.40 18.06
C ALA A 33 3.41 15.34 17.08
N GLY A 34 4.16 14.36 17.58
CA GLY A 34 4.68 13.27 16.77
C GLY A 34 3.58 12.44 16.11
N PHE A 35 2.53 12.08 16.83
CA PHE A 35 1.36 11.38 16.25
C PHE A 35 0.62 12.23 15.21
N SER A 36 0.57 13.56 15.39
CA SER A 36 -0.03 14.46 14.40
C SER A 36 0.79 14.53 13.12
N TYR A 37 2.12 14.62 13.23
CA TYR A 37 3.01 14.64 12.06
C TYR A 37 3.05 13.32 11.28
N ALA A 38 2.70 12.19 11.89
CA ALA A 38 2.59 10.91 11.19
C ALA A 38 1.57 10.94 10.05
N PHE A 39 0.58 11.83 10.10
CA PHE A 39 -0.48 11.98 9.10
C PHE A 39 -0.41 13.33 8.36
N ALA A 40 0.71 14.04 8.43
CA ALA A 40 0.85 15.37 7.83
C ALA A 40 0.58 15.37 6.32
N GLY A 41 0.97 14.32 5.59
CA GLY A 41 0.76 14.20 4.15
C GLY A 41 -0.70 13.95 3.73
N CYS A 42 -1.60 13.64 4.70
CA CYS A 42 -3.03 13.51 4.42
C CYS A 42 -3.82 14.80 4.65
N LEU A 43 -3.16 15.87 5.13
CA LEU A 43 -3.80 17.09 5.60
C LEU A 43 -3.27 18.32 4.85
N SER A 44 -4.15 19.28 4.56
CA SER A 44 -3.68 20.60 4.14
C SER A 44 -2.87 21.28 5.25
N ALA A 45 -2.01 22.23 4.91
CA ALA A 45 -1.15 22.93 5.87
C ALA A 45 -1.96 23.61 7.00
N SER A 46 -3.12 24.19 6.67
CA SER A 46 -4.02 24.80 7.62
C SER A 46 -4.67 23.79 8.57
N CYS A 47 -5.07 22.62 8.06
CA CYS A 47 -5.62 21.54 8.86
C CYS A 47 -4.56 20.91 9.78
N LEU A 48 -3.32 20.72 9.29
CA LEU A 48 -2.22 20.25 10.12
C LEU A 48 -1.90 21.20 11.26
N ALA A 49 -1.84 22.51 11.00
CA ALA A 49 -1.62 23.52 12.03
C ALA A 49 -2.72 23.51 13.08
N ALA A 50 -3.99 23.41 12.67
CA ALA A 50 -5.12 23.30 13.58
C ALA A 50 -5.07 22.01 14.42
N MET A 51 -4.78 20.87 13.80
CA MET A 51 -4.62 19.58 14.49
C MET A 51 -3.53 19.65 15.55
N LEU A 52 -2.36 20.19 15.21
CA LEU A 52 -1.24 20.36 16.14
C LEU A 52 -1.59 21.28 17.32
N ALA A 53 -2.19 22.43 17.04
CA ALA A 53 -2.58 23.39 18.09
C ALA A 53 -3.57 22.75 19.08
N VAL A 54 -4.57 22.05 18.58
CA VAL A 54 -5.57 21.36 19.41
C VAL A 54 -4.94 20.19 20.16
N ALA A 55 -4.08 19.37 19.53
CA ALA A 55 -3.43 18.23 20.15
C ALA A 55 -2.56 18.67 21.33
N VAL A 56 -1.76 19.72 21.14
CA VAL A 56 -0.93 20.30 22.19
C VAL A 56 -1.81 20.89 23.30
N GLY A 57 -2.84 21.64 22.95
CA GLY A 57 -3.76 22.23 23.92
C GLY A 57 -4.45 21.18 24.81
N VAL A 58 -4.93 20.09 24.22
CA VAL A 58 -5.54 18.96 24.96
C VAL A 58 -4.51 18.28 25.87
N ALA A 59 -3.30 17.99 25.35
CA ALA A 59 -2.24 17.36 26.15
C ALA A 59 -1.84 18.21 27.37
N VAL A 60 -1.76 19.53 27.21
CA VAL A 60 -1.49 20.48 28.31
C VAL A 60 -2.65 20.49 29.31
N ALA A 61 -3.90 20.62 28.84
CA ALA A 61 -5.09 20.65 29.70
C ALA A 61 -5.22 19.37 30.54
N LEU A 62 -5.04 18.21 29.93
CA LEU A 62 -5.07 16.91 30.62
C LEU A 62 -3.92 16.77 31.62
N GLY A 63 -2.73 17.29 31.29
CA GLY A 63 -1.56 17.29 32.18
C GLY A 63 -1.79 18.15 33.42
N VAL A 64 -2.40 19.33 33.27
CA VAL A 64 -2.75 20.22 34.40
C VAL A 64 -3.84 19.58 35.26
N LEU A 65 -4.89 19.01 34.65
CA LEU A 65 -5.96 18.29 35.37
C LEU A 65 -5.40 17.11 36.18
N GLY A 66 -4.36 16.43 35.68
CA GLY A 66 -3.75 15.26 36.33
C GLY A 66 -3.06 15.55 37.66
N VAL A 67 -2.74 16.80 37.94
CA VAL A 67 -2.04 17.22 39.16
C VAL A 67 -3.00 17.72 40.24
N LEU A 68 -4.28 17.91 39.93
CA LEU A 68 -5.28 18.33 40.90
C LEU A 68 -5.56 17.21 41.93
N PRO A 69 -5.39 17.47 43.25
CA PRO A 69 -5.45 16.43 44.28
C PRO A 69 -6.81 15.73 44.41
N ALA A 70 -7.89 16.41 44.06
CA ALA A 70 -9.26 15.90 44.16
C ALA A 70 -9.63 14.94 42.99
N ALA A 71 -8.81 14.83 41.96
CA ALA A 71 -9.23 14.26 40.68
C ALA A 71 -8.21 13.27 40.06
N LYS A 72 -7.46 12.52 40.87
CA LYS A 72 -6.37 11.62 40.38
C LYS A 72 -6.74 10.67 39.22
N LYS A 73 -8.00 10.30 39.06
CA LYS A 73 -8.50 9.44 37.97
C LYS A 73 -9.34 10.18 36.91
N LEU A 74 -9.69 11.43 37.15
CA LEU A 74 -10.53 12.24 36.24
C LEU A 74 -9.87 12.44 34.87
N PRO A 75 -8.57 12.82 34.76
CA PRO A 75 -7.97 13.06 33.46
C PRO A 75 -7.88 11.79 32.60
N LEU A 76 -7.75 10.61 33.20
CA LEU A 76 -7.80 9.33 32.48
C LEU A 76 -9.17 9.13 31.81
N TRP A 77 -10.24 9.35 32.55
CA TRP A 77 -11.60 9.24 32.01
C TRP A 77 -11.89 10.32 30.95
N VAL A 78 -11.47 11.56 31.22
CA VAL A 78 -11.63 12.66 30.26
C VAL A 78 -10.87 12.36 28.98
N ALA A 79 -9.64 11.87 29.05
CA ALA A 79 -8.86 11.51 27.88
C ALA A 79 -9.50 10.36 27.06
N PHE A 80 -9.97 9.30 27.72
CA PHE A 80 -10.66 8.21 27.04
C PHE A 80 -11.98 8.66 26.39
N THR A 81 -12.80 9.41 27.14
CA THR A 81 -14.08 9.90 26.60
C THR A 81 -13.86 10.89 25.47
N ALA A 82 -12.89 11.80 25.60
CA ALA A 82 -12.56 12.77 24.56
C ALA A 82 -12.05 12.06 23.28
N ALA A 83 -11.14 11.09 23.40
CA ALA A 83 -10.64 10.33 22.25
C ALA A 83 -11.77 9.55 21.56
N PHE A 84 -12.61 8.86 22.33
CA PHE A 84 -13.73 8.10 21.80
C PHE A 84 -14.78 9.00 21.14
N THR A 85 -15.14 10.12 21.79
CA THR A 85 -16.10 11.08 21.24
C THR A 85 -15.56 11.72 19.96
N ALA A 86 -14.28 12.08 19.93
CA ALA A 86 -13.66 12.62 18.73
C ALA A 86 -13.71 11.64 17.56
N LEU A 87 -13.41 10.36 17.79
CA LEU A 87 -13.51 9.31 16.78
C LEU A 87 -14.97 9.11 16.30
N ALA A 88 -15.92 9.05 17.23
CA ALA A 88 -17.33 8.91 16.88
C ALA A 88 -17.84 10.13 16.09
N CYS A 89 -17.49 11.34 16.50
CA CYS A 89 -17.86 12.56 15.78
C CYS A 89 -17.22 12.63 14.39
N ALA A 90 -15.99 12.17 14.23
CA ALA A 90 -15.32 12.12 12.92
C ALA A 90 -16.09 11.25 11.90
N LEU A 91 -16.78 10.21 12.37
CA LEU A 91 -17.58 9.32 11.53
C LEU A 91 -19.03 9.82 11.34
N LEU A 92 -19.61 10.47 12.36
CA LEU A 92 -21.02 10.84 12.37
C LEU A 92 -21.29 12.26 11.81
N VAL A 93 -20.36 13.20 12.00
CA VAL A 93 -20.52 14.58 11.53
C VAL A 93 -20.23 14.66 10.03
N PRO A 94 -21.18 15.10 9.17
CA PRO A 94 -21.01 15.09 7.72
C PRO A 94 -19.77 15.86 7.24
N SER A 95 -19.51 17.04 7.77
CA SER A 95 -18.34 17.86 7.39
C SER A 95 -17.01 17.22 7.79
N ALA A 96 -16.94 16.51 8.92
CA ALA A 96 -15.74 15.77 9.33
C ALA A 96 -15.56 14.49 8.48
N ARG A 97 -16.68 13.85 8.13
CA ARG A 97 -16.67 12.66 7.27
C ARG A 97 -16.09 12.93 5.88
N TRP A 98 -16.41 14.09 5.27
CA TRP A 98 -15.78 14.49 4.00
C TRP A 98 -14.26 14.67 4.12
N GLY A 99 -13.79 15.26 5.21
CA GLY A 99 -12.35 15.33 5.48
C GLY A 99 -11.72 13.95 5.66
N PHE A 100 -12.43 13.01 6.31
CA PHE A 100 -11.98 11.63 6.44
C PHE A 100 -11.86 10.93 5.08
N TYR A 101 -12.77 11.20 4.14
CA TYR A 101 -12.66 10.68 2.77
C TYR A 101 -11.44 11.22 2.02
N GLY A 102 -11.10 12.52 2.21
CA GLY A 102 -9.86 13.08 1.67
C GLY A 102 -8.60 12.39 2.25
N CYS A 103 -8.55 12.19 3.57
CA CYS A 103 -7.47 11.38 4.17
C CYS A 103 -7.45 9.94 3.64
N ALA A 104 -8.62 9.32 3.48
CA ALA A 104 -8.73 7.97 2.94
C ALA A 104 -8.21 7.91 1.50
N ASN A 105 -8.54 8.90 0.66
CA ASN A 105 -8.02 9.00 -0.70
C ASN A 105 -6.50 9.13 -0.73
N ALA A 106 -5.92 9.97 0.13
CA ALA A 106 -4.45 10.09 0.26
C ALA A 106 -3.80 8.74 0.60
N VAL A 107 -4.37 8.00 1.56
CA VAL A 107 -3.88 6.67 1.95
C VAL A 107 -4.08 5.65 0.82
N ILE A 108 -5.26 5.62 0.19
CA ILE A 108 -5.56 4.71 -0.92
C ILE A 108 -4.63 4.99 -2.10
N ALA A 109 -4.44 6.25 -2.48
CA ALA A 109 -3.51 6.61 -3.55
C ALA A 109 -2.09 6.13 -3.25
N ARG A 110 -1.67 6.22 -1.98
CA ARG A 110 -0.35 5.75 -1.57
C ARG A 110 -0.23 4.23 -1.56
N ILE A 111 -1.26 3.53 -1.07
CA ILE A 111 -1.33 2.07 -1.14
C ILE A 111 -1.33 1.62 -2.61
N ASN A 112 -2.11 2.29 -3.46
CA ASN A 112 -2.14 2.02 -4.90
C ASN A 112 -0.75 2.20 -5.53
N SER A 113 -0.02 3.28 -5.18
CA SER A 113 1.32 3.53 -5.73
C SER A 113 2.38 2.53 -5.24
N ILE A 114 2.28 2.03 -4.00
CA ILE A 114 3.25 1.08 -3.42
C ILE A 114 2.96 -0.35 -3.85
N LEU A 115 1.70 -0.76 -3.79
CA LEU A 115 1.27 -2.12 -4.07
C LEU A 115 0.67 -2.29 -5.47
N GLU A 116 0.64 -1.22 -6.26
CA GLU A 116 -0.01 -1.19 -7.59
C GLU A 116 -1.44 -1.73 -7.57
N LEU A 117 -2.14 -1.50 -6.44
CA LEU A 117 -3.56 -1.80 -6.31
C LEU A 117 -4.36 -0.66 -6.94
N TYR A 118 -5.44 -1.00 -7.60
CA TYR A 118 -6.34 -0.02 -8.21
C TYR A 118 -7.62 0.13 -7.40
N ILE A 119 -7.45 0.34 -6.08
CA ILE A 119 -8.57 0.60 -5.18
C ILE A 119 -9.18 1.94 -5.60
N PRO A 120 -10.48 1.98 -5.95
CA PRO A 120 -11.11 3.21 -6.37
C PRO A 120 -11.11 4.26 -5.26
N LEU A 121 -10.80 5.49 -5.63
CA LEU A 121 -10.89 6.63 -4.72
C LEU A 121 -12.36 6.93 -4.40
N VAL A 122 -12.61 7.56 -3.27
CA VAL A 122 -13.95 8.01 -2.90
C VAL A 122 -14.30 9.22 -3.76
N ALA A 123 -15.30 9.05 -4.63
CA ALA A 123 -15.73 10.07 -5.57
C ALA A 123 -16.19 11.36 -4.86
N GLY A 124 -15.84 12.50 -5.43
CA GLY A 124 -16.18 13.83 -4.91
C GLY A 124 -15.37 14.31 -3.69
N ALA A 125 -14.46 13.49 -3.16
CA ALA A 125 -13.52 13.88 -2.12
C ALA A 125 -12.16 14.23 -2.73
N GLY A 126 -11.52 15.29 -2.24
CA GLY A 126 -10.16 15.67 -2.66
C GLY A 126 -9.11 14.63 -2.24
N MET A 127 -7.87 14.83 -2.72
CA MET A 127 -6.71 14.00 -2.36
C MET A 127 -6.12 14.34 -0.99
N LEU A 128 -6.56 15.42 -0.36
CA LEU A 128 -6.14 15.85 0.98
C LEU A 128 -7.35 16.26 1.80
N CYS A 129 -7.20 16.18 3.12
CA CYS A 129 -8.20 16.70 4.04
C CYS A 129 -8.08 18.23 4.14
N GLU A 130 -9.11 18.94 3.71
CA GLU A 130 -9.29 20.37 3.89
C GLU A 130 -10.34 20.71 4.96
N ALA A 131 -10.95 19.69 5.55
CA ALA A 131 -12.05 19.85 6.49
C ALA A 131 -11.53 20.17 7.91
N MET A 132 -11.59 21.44 8.31
CA MET A 132 -11.24 21.89 9.67
C MET A 132 -11.91 21.10 10.80
N PRO A 133 -13.20 20.70 10.72
CA PRO A 133 -13.82 19.90 11.78
C PRO A 133 -13.09 18.57 12.02
N LEU A 134 -12.62 17.87 10.97
CA LEU A 134 -11.85 16.65 11.15
C LEU A 134 -10.48 16.94 11.78
N ALA A 135 -9.80 18.00 11.35
CA ALA A 135 -8.49 18.37 11.91
C ALA A 135 -8.58 18.66 13.43
N VAL A 136 -9.63 19.34 13.87
CA VAL A 136 -9.89 19.58 15.30
C VAL A 136 -10.14 18.27 16.04
N LEU A 137 -11.03 17.40 15.53
CA LEU A 137 -11.32 16.10 16.15
C LEU A 137 -10.09 15.20 16.20
N ALA A 138 -9.31 15.14 15.12
CA ALA A 138 -8.05 14.42 15.06
C ALA A 138 -7.03 14.98 16.07
N GLY A 139 -6.99 16.30 16.26
CA GLY A 139 -6.19 16.94 17.29
C GLY A 139 -6.60 16.54 18.71
N VAL A 140 -7.91 16.50 18.99
CA VAL A 140 -8.43 16.02 20.30
C VAL A 140 -8.04 14.55 20.52
N PHE A 141 -8.15 13.71 19.48
CA PHE A 141 -7.76 12.32 19.56
C PHE A 141 -6.25 12.15 19.79
N ALA A 142 -5.42 12.82 18.99
CA ALA A 142 -3.96 12.75 19.11
C ALA A 142 -3.46 13.29 20.46
N GLY A 143 -4.03 14.40 20.94
CA GLY A 143 -3.71 14.98 22.25
C GLY A 143 -4.08 14.07 23.43
N SER A 144 -5.26 13.45 23.35
CA SER A 144 -5.71 12.48 24.35
C SER A 144 -4.85 11.22 24.36
N CYS A 145 -4.52 10.67 23.19
CA CYS A 145 -3.64 9.50 23.05
C CYS A 145 -2.22 9.82 23.54
N GLY A 146 -1.64 10.94 23.12
CA GLY A 146 -0.30 11.37 23.55
C GLY A 146 -0.21 11.50 25.08
N TRP A 147 -1.22 12.10 25.70
CA TRP A 147 -1.28 12.18 27.16
C TRP A 147 -1.46 10.81 27.84
N LEU A 148 -2.32 9.95 27.29
CA LEU A 148 -2.52 8.60 27.80
C LEU A 148 -1.20 7.80 27.78
N PHE A 149 -0.52 7.76 26.63
CA PHE A 149 0.74 7.05 26.47
C PHE A 149 1.83 7.64 27.39
N ALA A 150 1.96 8.95 27.45
CA ALA A 150 2.93 9.63 28.32
C ALA A 150 2.79 9.28 29.80
N ASN A 151 1.58 9.00 30.26
CA ASN A 151 1.27 8.75 31.67
C ASN A 151 0.99 7.28 31.99
N LEU A 152 1.22 6.35 31.07
CA LEU A 152 1.19 4.91 31.35
C LEU A 152 2.22 4.51 32.41
N SER A 153 1.89 3.50 33.21
CA SER A 153 2.80 2.96 34.23
C SER A 153 4.02 2.22 33.67
N ALA A 154 3.94 1.73 32.43
CA ALA A 154 5.04 1.11 31.69
C ALA A 154 5.39 1.96 30.46
N SER A 155 6.66 2.01 30.04
CA SER A 155 7.11 2.75 28.84
C SER A 155 7.10 1.90 27.56
N TRP A 156 7.06 0.59 27.68
CA TRP A 156 7.07 -0.30 26.51
C TRP A 156 5.82 -0.16 25.59
N PRO A 157 4.59 0.11 26.10
CA PRO A 157 3.47 0.33 25.19
C PRO A 157 3.62 1.62 24.38
N THR A 158 4.24 2.65 25.00
CA THR A 158 4.57 3.90 24.29
C THR A 158 5.60 3.64 23.20
N LEU A 159 6.67 2.87 23.50
CA LEU A 159 7.66 2.48 22.51
C LEU A 159 7.02 1.71 21.35
N LEU A 160 6.12 0.76 21.65
CA LEU A 160 5.40 0.01 20.64
C LEU A 160 4.54 0.94 19.74
N ALA A 161 3.82 1.90 20.34
CA ALA A 161 3.03 2.89 19.60
C ALA A 161 3.95 3.77 18.72
N VAL A 162 5.10 4.19 19.21
CA VAL A 162 6.10 4.97 18.46
C VAL A 162 6.61 4.17 17.26
N VAL A 163 6.93 2.89 17.45
CA VAL A 163 7.41 2.00 16.38
C VAL A 163 6.31 1.80 15.32
N ILE A 164 5.06 1.54 15.73
CA ILE A 164 3.94 1.33 14.82
C ILE A 164 3.66 2.62 14.02
N CYS A 165 3.58 3.78 14.69
CA CYS A 165 3.35 5.06 14.01
C CYS A 165 4.51 5.43 13.07
N GLY A 166 5.75 5.23 13.52
CA GLY A 166 6.94 5.52 12.71
C GLY A 166 7.04 4.60 11.48
N ALA A 167 6.88 3.29 11.68
CA ALA A 167 6.90 2.32 10.59
C ALA A 167 5.75 2.55 9.61
N GLY A 168 4.53 2.83 10.09
CA GLY A 168 3.37 3.12 9.26
C GLY A 168 3.54 4.42 8.45
N SER A 169 4.00 5.50 9.09
CA SER A 169 4.27 6.77 8.39
C SER A 169 5.36 6.63 7.34
N MET A 170 6.40 5.83 7.62
CA MET A 170 7.52 5.58 6.71
C MET A 170 7.11 4.67 5.54
N ALA A 171 6.41 3.57 5.82
CA ALA A 171 5.97 2.63 4.79
C ALA A 171 4.96 3.24 3.82
N LEU A 172 4.00 4.01 4.34
CA LEU A 172 2.96 4.64 3.54
C LEU A 172 3.33 6.07 3.11
N GLN A 173 4.47 6.61 3.54
CA GLN A 173 4.93 7.97 3.27
C GLN A 173 3.81 9.03 3.49
N LEU A 174 2.99 8.84 4.52
CA LEU A 174 1.81 9.67 4.82
C LEU A 174 2.16 11.05 5.40
N GLY A 175 3.45 11.33 5.64
CA GLY A 175 3.89 12.60 6.20
C GLY A 175 5.40 12.66 6.34
N ASP A 176 5.89 13.67 7.08
CA ASP A 176 7.29 13.75 7.45
C ASP A 176 7.61 12.70 8.54
N ALA A 177 7.94 11.49 8.08
CA ALA A 177 8.25 10.36 8.94
C ALA A 177 9.43 10.65 9.87
N ALA A 178 10.41 11.43 9.42
CA ALA A 178 11.58 11.81 10.21
C ALA A 178 11.19 12.72 11.37
N MET A 179 10.37 13.75 11.11
CA MET A 179 9.83 14.64 12.13
C MET A 179 8.93 13.90 13.11
N SER A 180 8.01 13.08 12.61
CA SER A 180 7.12 12.26 13.44
C SER A 180 7.93 11.35 14.38
N MET A 181 8.90 10.60 13.82
CA MET A 181 9.73 9.68 14.59
C MET A 181 10.60 10.42 15.62
N ALA A 182 11.24 11.54 15.26
CA ALA A 182 12.06 12.33 16.16
C ALA A 182 11.24 12.84 17.36
N LEU A 183 10.05 13.40 17.14
CA LEU A 183 9.17 13.87 18.20
C LEU A 183 8.65 12.73 19.08
N CYS A 184 8.27 11.60 18.49
CA CYS A 184 7.80 10.44 19.24
C CYS A 184 8.91 9.82 20.09
N VAL A 185 10.11 9.65 19.55
CA VAL A 185 11.28 9.14 20.30
C VAL A 185 11.68 10.10 21.42
N ALA A 186 11.74 11.41 21.14
CA ALA A 186 11.98 12.43 22.17
C ALA A 186 10.92 12.36 23.27
N GLY A 187 9.64 12.25 22.92
CA GLY A 187 8.55 12.09 23.89
C GLY A 187 8.69 10.83 24.75
N TRP A 188 9.06 9.70 24.15
CA TRP A 188 9.32 8.46 24.88
C TRP A 188 10.54 8.56 25.82
N LEU A 189 11.66 9.15 25.39
CA LEU A 189 12.85 9.38 26.23
C LEU A 189 12.53 10.31 27.40
N VAL A 190 11.80 11.41 27.15
CA VAL A 190 11.34 12.33 28.20
C VAL A 190 10.39 11.60 29.18
N GLN A 191 9.52 10.71 28.69
CA GLN A 191 8.67 9.87 29.54
C GLN A 191 9.50 8.96 30.45
N CYS A 192 10.50 8.27 29.92
CA CYS A 192 11.38 7.40 30.69
C CYS A 192 12.06 8.21 31.82
N ARG A 193 12.62 9.37 31.48
CA ARG A 193 13.28 10.25 32.45
C ARG A 193 12.31 10.87 33.47
N ALA A 194 11.15 11.30 33.03
CA ALA A 194 10.11 11.84 33.91
C ALA A 194 9.66 10.81 34.97
N ARG A 195 9.65 9.53 34.62
CA ARG A 195 9.28 8.44 35.55
C ARG A 195 10.34 8.21 36.63
N GLU A 196 11.62 8.23 36.29
CA GLU A 196 12.72 8.15 37.26
C GLU A 196 12.65 9.32 38.25
N LEU A 197 12.36 10.54 37.76
CA LEU A 197 12.32 11.75 38.56
C LEU A 197 11.09 11.85 39.48
N ARG A 198 9.96 11.21 39.15
CA ARG A 198 8.74 11.22 39.99
C ARG A 198 8.92 10.61 41.38
N GLY A 199 9.97 9.80 41.59
CA GLY A 199 10.28 9.20 42.89
C GLY A 199 11.49 9.82 43.59
N SER A 200 12.12 10.85 43.03
CA SER A 200 13.35 11.45 43.56
C SER A 200 13.09 12.71 44.36
N THR A 201 13.94 12.98 45.37
CA THR A 201 13.96 14.20 46.19
C THR A 201 14.70 15.36 45.53
N VAL A 202 14.95 15.27 44.22
CA VAL A 202 15.74 16.24 43.45
C VAL A 202 14.97 17.57 43.30
N GLY A 203 15.64 18.69 43.47
CA GLY A 203 15.04 20.02 43.41
C GLY A 203 14.66 20.46 41.99
N LEU A 204 13.66 21.36 41.89
CA LEU A 204 13.17 21.92 40.67
C LEU A 204 14.25 22.38 39.66
N PRO A 205 15.31 23.12 40.08
CA PRO A 205 16.32 23.59 39.14
C PRO A 205 17.09 22.45 38.46
N GLN A 206 17.40 21.37 39.15
CA GLN A 206 18.13 20.22 38.60
C GLN A 206 17.29 19.41 37.64
N ILE A 207 15.99 19.29 37.90
CA ILE A 207 15.02 18.64 37.02
C ILE A 207 14.87 19.46 35.73
N LEU A 208 14.70 20.78 35.83
CA LEU A 208 14.61 21.67 34.68
C LEU A 208 15.88 21.64 33.83
N VAL A 209 17.06 21.73 34.47
CA VAL A 209 18.34 21.63 33.75
C VAL A 209 18.47 20.28 33.03
N GLY A 210 18.12 19.17 33.70
CA GLY A 210 18.16 17.83 33.08
C GLY A 210 17.19 17.66 31.91
N LEU A 211 15.97 18.20 32.03
CA LEU A 211 14.98 18.15 30.97
C LEU A 211 15.27 19.14 29.84
N CYS A 212 15.72 20.35 30.14
CA CYS A 212 16.20 21.30 29.14
C CYS A 212 17.41 20.75 28.38
N GLY A 213 18.35 20.10 29.09
CA GLY A 213 19.50 19.42 28.49
C GLY A 213 19.06 18.27 27.55
N LEU A 214 18.07 17.47 27.95
CA LEU A 214 17.51 16.40 27.13
C LEU A 214 16.75 16.96 25.92
N CYS A 215 15.94 18.00 26.12
CA CYS A 215 15.23 18.67 25.02
C CYS A 215 16.23 19.35 24.07
N ALA A 216 17.28 19.97 24.57
CA ALA A 216 18.35 20.55 23.75
C ALA A 216 19.13 19.45 22.99
N ALA A 217 19.43 18.32 23.63
CA ALA A 217 20.08 17.18 22.99
C ALA A 217 19.15 16.55 21.91
N CYS A 218 17.86 16.38 22.18
CA CYS A 218 16.88 15.92 21.20
C CYS A 218 16.71 16.95 20.07
N GLY A 219 16.67 18.25 20.37
CA GLY A 219 16.62 19.32 19.37
C GLY A 219 17.91 19.41 18.55
N ALA A 220 19.08 19.24 19.16
CA ALA A 220 20.36 19.18 18.45
C ALA A 220 20.48 17.92 17.59
N LEU A 221 20.03 16.77 18.08
CA LEU A 221 19.96 15.52 17.33
C LEU A 221 18.98 15.65 16.16
N PHE A 222 17.84 16.31 16.39
CA PHE A 222 16.88 16.63 15.36
C PHE A 222 17.43 17.63 14.33
N ALA A 223 18.05 18.73 14.76
CA ALA A 223 18.70 19.68 13.86
C ALA A 223 19.86 19.03 13.09
N LEU A 224 20.61 18.13 13.73
CA LEU A 224 21.66 17.34 13.09
C LEU A 224 21.07 16.32 12.10
N THR A 225 19.95 15.65 12.48
CA THR A 225 19.23 14.78 11.53
C THR A 225 18.64 15.58 10.38
N VAL A 226 18.04 16.74 10.58
CA VAL A 226 17.53 17.61 9.50
C VAL A 226 18.65 18.23 8.66
N ALA A 227 19.77 18.60 9.26
CA ALA A 227 20.92 19.18 8.56
C ALA A 227 21.79 18.13 7.83
N LEU A 228 21.83 16.89 8.34
CA LEU A 228 22.55 15.77 7.71
C LEU A 228 21.62 14.91 6.83
N VAL A 229 20.31 15.04 6.98
CA VAL A 229 19.29 14.27 6.25
C VAL A 229 18.73 15.17 5.11
N GLN A 230 19.45 15.33 4.11
CA GLN A 230 19.14 14.66 2.82
C GLN A 230 18.71 13.22 3.17
N PRO A 231 17.61 12.69 2.62
CA PRO A 231 17.05 11.42 3.12
C PRO A 231 18.17 10.42 3.33
N LEU A 232 18.34 9.94 4.58
CA LEU A 232 19.43 9.01 4.88
C LEU A 232 19.36 7.91 3.82
N PRO A 233 20.39 7.74 2.95
CA PRO A 233 20.31 6.75 1.85
C PRO A 233 19.95 5.36 2.38
N ALA A 234 20.33 5.05 3.63
CA ALA A 234 19.97 3.83 4.30
C ALA A 234 18.46 3.71 4.61
N LEU A 235 17.77 4.80 4.98
CA LEU A 235 16.33 4.76 5.29
C LEU A 235 15.49 4.70 4.00
N SER A 236 15.89 5.43 2.97
CA SER A 236 15.24 5.32 1.64
C SER A 236 15.49 3.94 1.01
N ALA A 237 16.69 3.39 1.15
CA ALA A 237 17.01 2.03 0.72
C ALA A 237 16.21 0.96 1.51
N MET A 238 16.04 1.13 2.83
CA MET A 238 15.18 0.23 3.62
C MET A 238 13.72 0.31 3.21
N SER A 239 13.17 1.49 2.93
CA SER A 239 11.80 1.63 2.44
C SER A 239 11.64 1.04 1.04
N ALA A 240 12.58 1.28 0.13
CA ALA A 240 12.60 0.68 -1.20
C ALA A 240 12.70 -0.86 -1.13
N SER A 241 13.58 -1.39 -0.26
CA SER A 241 13.71 -2.83 -0.06
C SER A 241 12.44 -3.46 0.51
N ALA A 242 11.74 -2.77 1.43
CA ALA A 242 10.47 -3.23 1.98
C ALA A 242 9.35 -3.22 0.91
N VAL A 243 9.31 -2.21 0.06
CA VAL A 243 8.37 -2.13 -1.08
C VAL A 243 8.68 -3.26 -2.07
N LYS A 244 9.95 -3.43 -2.46
CA LYS A 244 10.37 -4.52 -3.36
C LYS A 244 10.02 -5.90 -2.78
N ALA A 245 10.25 -6.14 -1.49
CA ALA A 245 9.86 -7.38 -0.83
C ALA A 245 8.34 -7.60 -0.82
N ALA A 246 7.54 -6.55 -0.61
CA ALA A 246 6.08 -6.63 -0.68
C ALA A 246 5.60 -6.93 -2.11
N GLN A 247 6.23 -6.34 -3.12
CA GLN A 247 5.94 -6.59 -4.54
C GLN A 247 6.35 -8.00 -4.95
N SER A 248 7.53 -8.50 -4.54
CA SER A 248 7.96 -9.87 -4.80
C SER A 248 7.03 -10.91 -4.15
N ILE A 249 6.54 -10.67 -2.92
CA ILE A 249 5.53 -11.54 -2.29
C ILE A 249 4.23 -11.57 -3.11
N ARG A 250 3.81 -10.42 -3.63
CA ARG A 250 2.56 -10.28 -4.38
C ARG A 250 2.67 -10.83 -5.78
N PHE A 251 3.68 -10.41 -6.52
CA PHE A 251 3.79 -10.64 -7.96
C PHE A 251 4.73 -11.78 -8.33
N GLY A 252 5.63 -12.19 -7.44
CA GLY A 252 6.79 -13.03 -7.75
C GLY A 252 8.02 -12.19 -8.05
N ASP A 253 9.05 -12.85 -8.53
CA ASP A 253 10.30 -12.18 -8.91
C ASP A 253 10.17 -11.49 -10.28
N ASP A 254 10.96 -10.45 -10.50
CA ASP A 254 11.02 -9.78 -11.81
C ASP A 254 11.74 -10.69 -12.80
N THR A 255 11.08 -10.98 -13.92
CA THR A 255 11.56 -11.90 -14.98
C THR A 255 11.80 -11.17 -16.30
N LEU A 256 11.50 -9.88 -16.36
CA LEU A 256 11.74 -8.98 -17.50
C LEU A 256 12.42 -7.70 -16.99
N PRO A 257 13.20 -7.01 -17.82
CA PRO A 257 13.85 -5.73 -17.46
C PRO A 257 12.89 -4.60 -17.11
N GLU A 258 11.62 -4.71 -17.49
CA GLU A 258 10.57 -3.71 -17.29
C GLU A 258 10.97 -2.31 -17.84
N GLY A 259 11.64 -2.32 -18.98
CA GLY A 259 12.10 -1.13 -19.68
C GLY A 259 13.43 -0.55 -19.19
N ASP A 260 14.03 -1.09 -18.13
CA ASP A 260 15.34 -0.65 -17.63
C ASP A 260 16.47 -1.23 -18.49
N LEU A 261 17.05 -0.37 -19.37
CA LEU A 261 18.11 -0.79 -20.29
C LEU A 261 19.40 -1.21 -19.58
N SER A 262 19.59 -0.82 -18.30
CA SER A 262 20.76 -1.28 -17.53
C SER A 262 20.66 -2.74 -17.13
N GLN A 263 19.44 -3.31 -17.11
CA GLN A 263 19.16 -4.73 -16.80
C GLN A 263 18.86 -5.53 -18.06
N ALA A 264 18.68 -4.89 -19.20
CA ALA A 264 18.31 -5.54 -20.46
C ALA A 264 19.40 -6.51 -20.97
N ALA A 265 20.67 -6.33 -20.60
CA ALA A 265 21.75 -7.22 -20.98
C ALA A 265 21.56 -8.66 -20.46
N ASP A 266 20.92 -8.83 -19.30
CA ASP A 266 20.71 -10.10 -18.61
C ASP A 266 19.33 -10.71 -18.92
N MET A 267 18.55 -10.15 -19.85
CA MET A 267 17.16 -10.50 -20.12
C MET A 267 16.95 -11.98 -20.44
N ASN A 268 17.88 -12.59 -21.15
CA ASN A 268 17.80 -13.98 -21.65
C ASN A 268 18.53 -15.00 -20.76
N GLU A 269 18.94 -14.61 -19.54
CA GLU A 269 19.67 -15.50 -18.63
C GLU A 269 18.72 -16.36 -17.79
N GLY A 270 18.81 -17.68 -17.89
CA GLY A 270 18.16 -18.67 -17.02
C GLY A 270 17.30 -19.70 -17.73
N ASP A 271 17.26 -20.90 -17.16
CA ASP A 271 16.53 -22.07 -17.67
C ASP A 271 15.22 -22.34 -16.91
N THR A 272 14.81 -21.44 -15.99
CA THR A 272 13.60 -21.65 -15.21
C THR A 272 12.37 -21.34 -16.04
N THR A 273 11.36 -22.23 -15.97
CA THR A 273 10.09 -22.01 -16.64
C THR A 273 9.40 -20.75 -16.10
N THR A 274 9.07 -19.82 -16.97
CA THR A 274 8.38 -18.57 -16.67
C THR A 274 6.89 -18.67 -16.98
N LEU A 275 6.54 -19.07 -18.21
CA LEU A 275 5.15 -19.29 -18.64
C LEU A 275 5.00 -20.73 -19.13
N SER A 276 3.84 -21.33 -18.88
CA SER A 276 3.43 -22.59 -19.53
C SER A 276 2.13 -22.36 -20.29
N LEU A 277 2.15 -22.65 -21.59
CA LEU A 277 1.03 -22.41 -22.50
C LEU A 277 0.42 -23.75 -22.92
N THR A 278 -0.89 -23.89 -22.78
CA THR A 278 -1.63 -25.05 -23.29
C THR A 278 -2.71 -24.55 -24.24
N ALA A 279 -2.50 -24.71 -25.53
CA ALA A 279 -3.46 -24.30 -26.55
C ALA A 279 -4.37 -25.46 -26.94
N SER A 280 -5.61 -25.17 -27.29
CA SER A 280 -6.56 -26.18 -27.81
C SER A 280 -6.24 -26.62 -29.23
N GLU A 281 -5.61 -25.75 -30.02
CA GLU A 281 -5.22 -25.97 -31.42
C GLU A 281 -3.90 -25.24 -31.72
N ALA A 282 -3.21 -25.63 -32.76
CA ALA A 282 -2.03 -24.93 -33.25
C ALA A 282 -2.42 -23.59 -33.88
N LEU A 283 -1.61 -22.59 -33.65
CA LEU A 283 -1.69 -21.30 -34.33
C LEU A 283 -0.68 -21.30 -35.49
N GLY A 284 -0.97 -20.53 -36.54
CA GLY A 284 -0.12 -20.50 -37.73
C GLY A 284 1.09 -19.58 -37.66
N ASP A 285 1.29 -18.88 -36.53
CA ASP A 285 2.32 -17.88 -36.33
C ASP A 285 2.95 -17.94 -34.93
N ASP A 286 4.08 -17.29 -34.77
CA ASP A 286 4.70 -17.04 -33.46
C ASP A 286 3.75 -16.28 -32.54
N LEU A 287 3.61 -16.79 -31.32
CA LEU A 287 2.74 -16.16 -30.32
C LEU A 287 3.57 -15.24 -29.42
N LEU A 288 3.35 -13.94 -29.55
CA LEU A 288 3.97 -12.91 -28.74
C LEU A 288 3.12 -12.62 -27.50
N MET A 289 3.48 -13.18 -26.35
CA MET A 289 2.81 -12.99 -25.06
C MET A 289 3.26 -11.68 -24.44
N LYS A 290 2.53 -10.60 -24.71
CA LYS A 290 2.83 -9.24 -24.29
C LYS A 290 2.69 -9.06 -22.77
N GLY A 291 3.73 -8.56 -22.12
CA GLY A 291 3.79 -8.22 -20.71
C GLY A 291 3.93 -6.72 -20.46
N PHE A 292 5.16 -6.22 -20.37
CA PHE A 292 5.47 -4.80 -20.19
C PHE A 292 5.32 -4.02 -21.50
N VAL A 293 4.73 -2.80 -21.42
CA VAL A 293 4.67 -1.86 -22.56
C VAL A 293 5.22 -0.51 -22.13
N GLY A 294 6.33 -0.12 -22.74
CA GLY A 294 7.00 1.17 -22.55
C GLY A 294 6.43 2.25 -23.49
N THR A 295 5.98 3.37 -22.93
CA THR A 295 5.35 4.46 -23.68
C THR A 295 6.16 5.74 -23.68
N THR A 296 6.93 6.01 -22.62
CA THR A 296 7.79 7.18 -22.48
C THR A 296 9.23 6.75 -22.28
N PHE A 297 10.17 7.42 -22.94
CA PHE A 297 11.60 7.11 -22.82
C PHE A 297 12.34 8.29 -22.18
N ASP A 298 13.12 8.02 -21.12
CA ASP A 298 13.86 9.04 -20.38
C ASP A 298 15.36 9.13 -20.75
N GLY A 299 15.82 8.35 -21.72
CA GLY A 299 17.22 8.23 -22.15
C GLY A 299 17.92 6.98 -21.61
N SER A 300 17.36 6.30 -20.61
CA SER A 300 17.92 5.10 -19.98
C SER A 300 16.88 4.02 -19.73
N SER A 301 15.62 4.39 -19.67
CA SER A 301 14.52 3.47 -19.37
C SER A 301 13.21 3.86 -20.04
N TRP A 302 12.37 2.85 -20.25
CA TRP A 302 11.00 3.01 -20.72
C TRP A 302 10.03 3.05 -19.54
N GLY A 303 9.21 4.10 -19.46
CA GLY A 303 8.10 4.20 -18.51
C GLY A 303 6.80 3.64 -19.10
N ARG A 304 5.96 3.04 -18.25
CA ARG A 304 4.65 2.46 -18.65
C ARG A 304 3.63 3.52 -19.11
N GLY A 305 3.82 4.78 -18.79
CA GLY A 305 2.81 5.82 -19.00
C GLY A 305 1.48 5.53 -18.29
N GLU A 306 0.96 6.48 -17.59
CA GLU A 306 -0.29 6.32 -16.84
C GLU A 306 -1.41 7.10 -17.54
N TRP A 307 -2.34 6.39 -18.18
CA TRP A 307 -3.54 7.02 -18.77
C TRP A 307 -4.38 7.79 -17.75
N MET A 308 -4.26 7.45 -16.48
CA MET A 308 -4.97 8.15 -15.40
C MET A 308 -4.35 9.50 -15.05
N SER A 309 -3.13 9.76 -15.55
CA SER A 309 -2.40 11.01 -15.33
C SER A 309 -2.61 12.02 -16.44
N TYR A 310 -3.31 11.67 -17.54
CA TYR A 310 -3.58 12.63 -18.58
C TYR A 310 -4.58 13.67 -18.09
N GLU A 311 -4.09 14.88 -17.94
CA GLU A 311 -4.90 16.07 -17.67
C GLU A 311 -5.27 16.76 -19.01
N GLY A 312 -6.32 17.56 -18.98
CA GLY A 312 -6.74 18.34 -20.15
C GLY A 312 -7.61 17.56 -21.13
N GLU A 313 -7.33 17.69 -22.43
CA GLU A 313 -8.18 17.23 -23.53
C GLU A 313 -8.45 15.72 -23.52
N TRP A 314 -7.49 14.91 -23.06
CA TRP A 314 -7.61 13.44 -23.01
C TRP A 314 -8.11 12.89 -21.69
N SER A 315 -8.50 13.76 -20.76
CA SER A 315 -9.05 13.36 -19.47
C SER A 315 -10.33 12.55 -19.66
N GLY A 316 -10.42 11.36 -19.02
CA GLY A 316 -11.62 10.49 -19.12
C GLY A 316 -11.76 9.66 -20.38
N MET A 317 -10.88 9.81 -21.38
CA MET A 317 -10.96 9.10 -22.68
C MET A 317 -11.08 7.57 -22.50
N ARG A 318 -10.30 6.95 -21.59
CA ARG A 318 -10.37 5.50 -21.35
C ARG A 318 -11.75 5.04 -20.93
N GLU A 319 -12.40 5.77 -20.02
CA GLU A 319 -13.74 5.43 -19.55
C GLU A 319 -14.77 5.62 -20.67
N TRP A 320 -14.60 6.65 -21.48
CA TRP A 320 -15.42 6.90 -22.65
C TRP A 320 -15.29 5.77 -23.68
N LEU A 321 -14.05 5.35 -24.04
CA LEU A 321 -13.80 4.23 -24.95
C LEU A 321 -14.45 2.94 -24.44
N ARG A 322 -14.26 2.62 -23.15
CA ARG A 322 -14.85 1.44 -22.52
C ARG A 322 -16.37 1.45 -22.57
N LYS A 323 -17.02 2.61 -22.36
CA LYS A 323 -18.47 2.76 -22.46
C LYS A 323 -18.96 2.56 -23.89
N ASN A 324 -18.16 2.92 -24.88
CA ASN A 324 -18.47 2.75 -26.28
C ASN A 324 -17.99 1.40 -26.88
N GLY A 325 -17.60 0.46 -25.99
CA GLY A 325 -17.29 -0.91 -26.38
C GLY A 325 -15.89 -1.13 -26.94
N LEU A 326 -14.97 -0.14 -26.85
CA LEU A 326 -13.58 -0.31 -27.25
C LEU A 326 -12.69 -0.57 -26.05
N THR A 327 -12.04 -1.75 -26.02
CA THR A 327 -10.95 -2.10 -25.13
C THR A 327 -9.67 -2.22 -25.94
N VAL A 328 -8.66 -1.42 -25.66
CA VAL A 328 -7.43 -1.38 -26.48
C VAL A 328 -6.72 -2.73 -26.57
N ALA A 329 -6.80 -3.57 -25.52
CA ALA A 329 -6.20 -4.91 -25.53
C ALA A 329 -6.93 -5.89 -26.45
N GLU A 330 -8.23 -5.66 -26.71
CA GLU A 330 -9.12 -6.48 -27.52
C GLU A 330 -9.45 -5.79 -28.86
N GLN A 331 -8.70 -4.73 -29.20
CA GLN A 331 -9.01 -3.86 -30.34
C GLN A 331 -9.00 -4.64 -31.65
N ARG A 332 -8.06 -5.56 -31.82
CA ARG A 332 -7.97 -6.39 -33.01
C ARG A 332 -9.21 -7.26 -33.19
N ALA A 333 -9.63 -7.97 -32.16
CA ALA A 333 -10.82 -8.80 -32.21
C ALA A 333 -12.12 -7.98 -32.44
N ALA A 334 -12.14 -6.74 -31.89
CA ALA A 334 -13.25 -5.82 -32.19
C ALA A 334 -13.27 -5.38 -33.65
N PHE A 335 -12.10 -5.15 -34.25
CA PHE A 335 -11.99 -4.86 -35.71
C PHE A 335 -12.43 -6.05 -36.53
N ASP A 336 -11.98 -7.27 -36.24
CA ASP A 336 -12.37 -8.48 -36.96
C ASP A 336 -13.88 -8.71 -36.88
N THR A 337 -14.48 -8.52 -35.70
CA THR A 337 -15.95 -8.58 -35.53
C THR A 337 -16.69 -7.55 -36.35
N GLU A 338 -16.15 -6.34 -36.51
CA GLU A 338 -16.75 -5.29 -37.32
C GLU A 338 -16.56 -5.58 -38.82
N ALA A 339 -15.40 -6.10 -39.23
CA ALA A 339 -15.14 -6.55 -40.60
C ALA A 339 -16.04 -7.72 -41.03
N GLU A 340 -16.33 -8.65 -40.11
CA GLU A 340 -17.32 -9.72 -40.34
C GLU A 340 -18.71 -9.15 -40.65
N ARG A 341 -19.14 -8.08 -39.99
CA ARG A 341 -20.40 -7.37 -40.25
C ARG A 341 -20.43 -6.73 -41.64
N GLU A 342 -19.29 -6.29 -42.13
CA GLU A 342 -19.12 -5.74 -43.47
C GLU A 342 -18.93 -6.83 -44.55
N GLY A 343 -18.88 -8.11 -44.16
CA GLY A 343 -18.89 -9.25 -45.08
C GLY A 343 -17.58 -10.03 -45.19
N SER A 344 -16.63 -9.81 -44.28
CA SER A 344 -15.43 -10.64 -44.18
C SER A 344 -15.77 -12.04 -43.63
N GLU A 345 -14.94 -13.05 -43.91
CA GLU A 345 -15.10 -14.40 -43.38
C GLU A 345 -14.94 -14.40 -41.86
N PRO A 346 -15.72 -15.19 -41.13
CA PRO A 346 -15.59 -15.33 -39.68
C PRO A 346 -14.23 -15.90 -39.25
N VAL A 347 -13.64 -15.34 -38.24
CA VAL A 347 -12.37 -15.78 -37.69
C VAL A 347 -12.59 -16.85 -36.60
N GLU A 348 -11.86 -17.97 -36.70
CA GLU A 348 -11.90 -19.04 -35.72
C GLU A 348 -11.17 -18.61 -34.43
N ALA A 349 -11.72 -18.97 -33.26
CA ALA A 349 -11.18 -18.61 -31.98
C ALA A 349 -10.57 -19.84 -31.27
N VAL A 350 -9.38 -19.67 -30.73
CA VAL A 350 -8.61 -20.70 -30.01
C VAL A 350 -8.48 -20.32 -28.54
N GLU A 351 -8.67 -21.29 -27.64
CA GLU A 351 -8.44 -21.08 -26.20
C GLU A 351 -7.01 -21.50 -25.83
N ILE A 352 -6.31 -20.63 -25.11
CA ILE A 352 -4.98 -20.88 -24.57
C ILE A 352 -5.04 -20.71 -23.05
N SER A 353 -4.72 -21.78 -22.32
CA SER A 353 -4.48 -21.72 -20.87
C SER A 353 -3.06 -21.24 -20.60
N VAL A 354 -2.91 -20.24 -19.76
CA VAL A 354 -1.63 -19.62 -19.40
C VAL A 354 -1.36 -19.87 -17.92
N ASP A 355 -0.29 -20.58 -17.59
CA ASP A 355 0.25 -20.68 -16.23
C ASP A 355 1.45 -19.75 -16.11
N ALA A 356 1.29 -18.66 -15.38
CA ALA A 356 2.29 -17.63 -15.11
C ALA A 356 2.93 -17.78 -13.72
N SER A 357 2.98 -19.01 -13.18
CA SER A 357 3.53 -19.27 -11.84
C SER A 357 5.00 -18.86 -11.69
N GLY A 358 5.78 -18.96 -12.77
CA GLY A 358 7.20 -18.63 -12.80
C GLY A 358 7.52 -17.22 -13.30
N ALA A 359 6.52 -16.50 -13.85
CA ALA A 359 6.69 -15.12 -14.33
C ALA A 359 6.26 -14.09 -13.30
N ASN A 360 6.60 -12.82 -13.53
CA ASN A 360 6.09 -11.71 -12.75
C ASN A 360 4.58 -11.55 -13.00
N ARG A 361 3.76 -11.86 -12.00
CA ARG A 361 2.29 -11.83 -12.08
C ARG A 361 1.69 -10.42 -11.95
N ARG A 362 2.53 -9.38 -11.97
CA ARG A 362 2.08 -8.00 -12.18
C ARG A 362 1.38 -7.87 -13.52
N TYR A 363 1.91 -8.57 -14.53
CA TYR A 363 1.39 -8.56 -15.89
C TYR A 363 0.40 -9.71 -16.11
N THR A 364 -0.61 -9.44 -16.91
CA THR A 364 -1.43 -10.47 -17.55
C THR A 364 -0.92 -10.62 -18.98
N TYR A 365 -0.16 -11.67 -19.21
CA TYR A 365 0.43 -11.93 -20.51
C TYR A 365 -0.64 -12.35 -21.50
N ALA A 366 -0.77 -11.63 -22.62
CA ALA A 366 -1.75 -11.92 -23.65
C ALA A 366 -1.23 -11.54 -25.04
N PRO A 367 -1.63 -12.26 -26.08
CA PRO A 367 -1.24 -11.95 -27.46
C PRO A 367 -2.05 -10.80 -28.04
N TYR A 368 -1.68 -10.38 -29.26
CA TYR A 368 -2.32 -9.27 -29.98
C TYR A 368 -3.73 -9.57 -30.45
N THR A 369 -4.03 -10.83 -30.74
CA THR A 369 -5.33 -11.32 -31.23
C THR A 369 -6.28 -11.67 -30.09
N LEU A 370 -6.10 -11.08 -28.90
CA LEU A 370 -6.93 -11.31 -27.73
C LEU A 370 -8.40 -10.92 -28.01
N ARG A 371 -9.31 -11.89 -27.87
CA ARG A 371 -10.76 -11.69 -27.93
C ARG A 371 -11.40 -11.57 -26.56
N SER A 372 -10.95 -12.38 -25.60
CA SER A 372 -11.43 -12.31 -24.22
C SER A 372 -10.48 -12.96 -23.23
N LEU A 373 -10.63 -12.61 -21.96
CA LEU A 373 -9.80 -13.05 -20.85
C LEU A 373 -10.67 -13.64 -19.73
N ASN A 374 -10.34 -14.83 -19.24
CA ASN A 374 -11.04 -15.52 -18.17
C ASN A 374 -10.11 -15.91 -17.02
N GLY A 375 -10.61 -15.84 -15.78
CA GLY A 375 -9.89 -16.35 -14.61
C GLY A 375 -8.98 -15.34 -13.91
N THR A 376 -8.89 -14.10 -14.39
CA THR A 376 -8.15 -13.00 -13.75
C THR A 376 -8.86 -11.66 -13.99
N SER A 377 -8.58 -10.69 -13.13
CA SER A 377 -9.06 -9.31 -13.26
C SER A 377 -7.92 -8.41 -13.70
N THR A 378 -8.10 -7.67 -14.78
CA THR A 378 -7.06 -6.82 -15.35
C THR A 378 -7.48 -5.37 -15.45
N MET A 379 -6.49 -4.50 -15.44
CA MET A 379 -6.62 -3.10 -15.81
C MET A 379 -5.52 -2.72 -16.80
N LEU A 380 -5.92 -1.98 -17.83
CA LEU A 380 -4.95 -1.36 -18.73
C LEU A 380 -4.39 -0.10 -18.10
N THR A 381 -3.07 -0.03 -17.97
CA THR A 381 -2.32 1.18 -17.63
C THR A 381 -1.45 1.53 -18.82
N GLY A 382 -1.77 2.63 -19.48
CA GLY A 382 -1.24 2.89 -20.82
C GLY A 382 -1.68 1.80 -21.79
N SER A 383 -0.88 0.77 -21.96
CA SER A 383 -1.20 -0.40 -22.77
C SER A 383 -0.74 -1.70 -22.14
N THR A 384 -0.21 -1.61 -20.95
CA THR A 384 0.16 -2.77 -20.14
C THR A 384 -1.09 -3.32 -19.45
N MET A 385 -1.30 -4.63 -19.53
CA MET A 385 -2.37 -5.30 -18.80
C MET A 385 -1.86 -5.70 -17.42
N LEU A 386 -2.31 -4.97 -16.40
CA LEU A 386 -1.93 -5.20 -15.01
C LEU A 386 -2.99 -5.97 -14.25
N SER A 387 -2.58 -6.92 -13.41
CA SER A 387 -3.52 -7.63 -12.53
C SER A 387 -4.05 -6.70 -11.44
N MET A 388 -5.38 -6.67 -11.29
CA MET A 388 -6.07 -5.92 -10.23
C MET A 388 -6.21 -6.72 -8.94
N ASP A 389 -5.97 -8.01 -8.95
CA ASP A 389 -6.16 -8.88 -7.80
C ASP A 389 -5.10 -8.63 -6.73
N LEU A 390 -5.48 -8.67 -5.45
CA LEU A 390 -4.53 -8.52 -4.34
C LEU A 390 -3.44 -9.61 -4.38
N LEU A 391 -3.84 -10.83 -4.75
CA LEU A 391 -2.95 -11.93 -5.07
C LEU A 391 -3.31 -12.38 -6.50
N PRO A 392 -2.50 -12.01 -7.51
CA PRO A 392 -2.78 -12.33 -8.89
C PRO A 392 -2.92 -13.83 -9.14
N SER A 393 -3.86 -14.18 -10.00
CA SER A 393 -4.05 -15.57 -10.43
C SER A 393 -2.79 -16.10 -11.10
N LYS A 394 -2.42 -17.34 -10.78
CA LYS A 394 -1.30 -18.01 -11.44
C LYS A 394 -1.70 -18.58 -12.78
N VAL A 395 -2.94 -19.04 -12.88
CA VAL A 395 -3.47 -19.67 -14.09
C VAL A 395 -4.73 -18.92 -14.53
N TYR A 396 -4.80 -18.63 -15.81
CA TYR A 396 -5.94 -18.00 -16.46
C TYR A 396 -6.04 -18.49 -17.91
N SER A 397 -7.13 -18.21 -18.62
CA SER A 397 -7.23 -18.52 -20.04
C SER A 397 -7.49 -17.27 -20.88
N VAL A 398 -6.94 -17.27 -22.09
CA VAL A 398 -7.17 -16.26 -23.12
C VAL A 398 -7.84 -16.94 -24.29
N ILE A 399 -8.84 -16.29 -24.87
CA ILE A 399 -9.43 -16.68 -26.16
C ILE A 399 -8.84 -15.71 -27.17
N VAL A 400 -8.28 -16.25 -28.24
CA VAL A 400 -7.57 -15.50 -29.28
C VAL A 400 -8.13 -15.83 -30.65
N ASP A 401 -8.07 -14.88 -31.56
CA ASP A 401 -8.40 -15.11 -32.97
C ASP A 401 -7.23 -15.84 -33.66
N ASN A 402 -7.53 -16.93 -34.36
CA ASN A 402 -6.53 -17.69 -35.10
C ASN A 402 -6.30 -17.01 -36.47
N VAL A 403 -5.58 -15.91 -36.44
CA VAL A 403 -5.24 -15.10 -37.61
C VAL A 403 -3.73 -14.90 -37.64
N SER A 404 -3.13 -15.12 -38.82
CA SER A 404 -1.73 -14.78 -39.01
C SER A 404 -1.51 -13.26 -38.89
N MET A 405 -0.49 -12.87 -38.14
CA MET A 405 -0.14 -11.45 -38.02
C MET A 405 0.47 -10.91 -39.32
N ASP A 406 0.96 -11.76 -40.23
CA ASP A 406 1.38 -11.37 -41.58
C ASP A 406 0.19 -11.14 -42.51
N ASP A 407 -0.96 -11.79 -42.27
CA ASP A 407 -2.23 -11.56 -43.00
C ASP A 407 -3.05 -10.40 -42.39
N VAL A 408 -2.57 -9.82 -41.29
CA VAL A 408 -3.28 -8.87 -40.44
C VAL A 408 -3.47 -7.49 -41.09
N ILE A 409 -2.81 -7.19 -42.22
CA ILE A 409 -2.96 -5.90 -42.85
C ILE A 409 -4.18 -5.94 -43.78
N ALA A 410 -5.36 -6.06 -43.15
CA ALA A 410 -6.62 -5.94 -43.82
C ALA A 410 -6.90 -4.50 -44.25
N ASP A 411 -7.60 -4.33 -45.35
CA ASP A 411 -8.09 -3.01 -45.77
C ASP A 411 -9.02 -2.41 -44.71
N SER A 412 -8.62 -1.36 -44.08
CA SER A 412 -9.40 -0.59 -43.10
C SER A 412 -10.03 0.68 -43.68
N SER A 413 -9.92 0.89 -44.98
CA SER A 413 -10.41 2.12 -45.66
C SER A 413 -11.91 2.34 -45.50
N TRP A 414 -12.69 1.26 -45.37
CA TRP A 414 -14.12 1.31 -45.11
C TRP A 414 -14.52 1.97 -43.80
N LEU A 415 -13.62 1.92 -42.76
CA LEU A 415 -13.85 2.56 -41.45
C LEU A 415 -13.98 4.08 -41.58
N ALA A 416 -13.31 4.72 -42.52
CA ALA A 416 -13.38 6.16 -42.72
C ALA A 416 -14.81 6.65 -43.03
N SER A 417 -15.62 5.80 -43.70
CA SER A 417 -17.01 6.10 -44.02
C SER A 417 -18.02 5.44 -43.05
N SER A 418 -17.58 4.63 -42.11
CA SER A 418 -18.45 3.94 -41.17
C SER A 418 -18.87 4.88 -40.02
N GLU A 419 -20.17 4.80 -39.69
CA GLU A 419 -20.78 5.49 -38.53
C GLU A 419 -20.96 4.56 -37.34
N SER A 420 -20.34 3.38 -37.35
CA SER A 420 -20.41 2.44 -36.24
C SER A 420 -19.75 3.01 -34.95
N ASP A 421 -20.13 2.47 -33.81
CA ASP A 421 -19.55 2.91 -32.54
C ASP A 421 -18.05 2.55 -32.45
N TYR A 422 -17.63 1.46 -33.09
CA TYR A 422 -16.25 1.10 -33.28
C TYR A 422 -15.48 2.16 -34.07
N ALA A 423 -15.96 2.53 -35.25
CA ALA A 423 -15.31 3.53 -36.10
C ALA A 423 -15.18 4.91 -35.40
N LYS A 424 -16.20 5.31 -34.61
CA LYS A 424 -16.14 6.54 -33.82
C LYS A 424 -15.09 6.46 -32.71
N SER A 425 -15.04 5.33 -31.98
CA SER A 425 -14.08 5.10 -30.92
C SER A 425 -12.67 5.02 -31.46
N GLU A 426 -12.49 4.39 -32.61
CA GLU A 426 -11.20 4.29 -33.30
C GLU A 426 -10.67 5.66 -33.72
N ARG A 427 -11.48 6.53 -34.32
CA ARG A 427 -11.04 7.89 -34.65
C ARG A 427 -10.54 8.68 -33.48
N VAL A 428 -11.22 8.59 -32.32
CA VAL A 428 -10.82 9.26 -31.09
C VAL A 428 -9.51 8.68 -30.55
N TYR A 429 -9.41 7.34 -30.53
CA TYR A 429 -8.22 6.69 -30.03
C TYR A 429 -7.00 6.92 -30.92
N ALA A 430 -7.17 6.89 -32.22
CA ALA A 430 -6.14 7.18 -33.20
C ALA A 430 -5.59 8.62 -33.06
N ALA A 431 -6.45 9.61 -32.84
CA ALA A 431 -6.04 10.98 -32.55
C ALA A 431 -5.19 11.06 -31.27
N PHE A 432 -5.63 10.41 -30.20
CA PHE A 432 -4.85 10.29 -28.96
C PHE A 432 -3.48 9.65 -29.19
N VAL A 433 -3.43 8.56 -29.95
CA VAL A 433 -2.18 7.83 -30.25
C VAL A 433 -1.17 8.75 -30.95
N ARG A 434 -1.63 9.52 -31.93
CA ARG A 434 -0.77 10.46 -32.66
C ARG A 434 -0.20 11.56 -31.76
N ASP A 435 -0.99 12.04 -30.83
CA ASP A 435 -0.54 13.12 -29.94
C ASP A 435 0.44 12.62 -28.86
N ASN A 436 0.41 11.32 -28.50
CA ASN A 436 1.10 10.85 -27.30
C ASN A 436 2.24 9.85 -27.56
N TYR A 437 2.37 9.28 -28.76
CA TYR A 437 3.35 8.21 -29.01
C TYR A 437 4.36 8.54 -30.11
N LEU A 438 4.70 9.83 -30.26
CA LEU A 438 5.70 10.34 -31.21
C LEU A 438 6.89 11.03 -30.52
N ASP A 439 6.91 11.07 -29.17
CA ASP A 439 7.96 11.77 -28.44
C ASP A 439 9.29 11.00 -28.48
N VAL A 440 10.36 11.74 -28.82
CA VAL A 440 11.73 11.24 -28.88
C VAL A 440 12.66 12.30 -28.29
N PRO A 441 13.48 11.95 -27.27
CA PRO A 441 14.49 12.85 -26.75
C PRO A 441 15.41 13.39 -27.84
N LYS A 442 15.83 14.65 -27.72
CA LYS A 442 16.62 15.34 -28.77
C LYS A 442 17.90 14.60 -29.09
N GLU A 443 18.61 14.14 -28.09
CA GLU A 443 19.89 13.44 -28.23
C GLU A 443 19.73 12.13 -29.02
N GLU A 444 18.60 11.41 -28.78
CA GLU A 444 18.27 10.20 -29.52
C GLU A 444 17.90 10.50 -30.96
N ARG A 445 17.13 11.57 -31.21
CA ARG A 445 16.76 12.02 -32.55
C ARG A 445 17.99 12.33 -33.38
N ASP A 446 18.93 13.11 -32.83
CA ASP A 446 20.19 13.49 -33.52
C ASP A 446 21.03 12.23 -33.88
N ALA A 447 21.02 11.21 -33.03
CA ALA A 447 21.68 9.93 -33.28
C ALA A 447 20.97 9.10 -34.35
N ILE A 448 19.63 9.00 -34.31
CA ILE A 448 18.82 8.32 -35.31
C ILE A 448 19.05 8.91 -36.71
N ASP A 449 19.00 10.22 -36.82
CA ASP A 449 19.25 10.91 -38.09
C ASP A 449 20.67 10.61 -38.62
N THR A 450 21.66 10.55 -37.72
CA THR A 450 23.05 10.25 -38.07
C THR A 450 23.23 8.80 -38.57
N TYR A 451 22.72 7.81 -37.85
CA TYR A 451 23.02 6.40 -38.10
C TYR A 451 22.03 5.75 -39.04
N LEU A 452 20.75 6.11 -39.02
CA LEU A 452 19.71 5.41 -39.76
C LEU A 452 19.25 6.15 -41.03
N PHE A 453 19.27 7.51 -41.00
CA PHE A 453 18.65 8.31 -42.07
C PHE A 453 19.58 9.35 -42.76
N SER A 454 20.87 9.25 -42.53
CA SER A 454 21.87 10.21 -43.05
C SER A 454 22.16 10.13 -44.55
N SER A 455 21.18 9.87 -45.41
CA SER A 455 21.42 9.81 -46.87
C SER A 455 20.55 10.81 -47.63
N ASP A 456 21.11 11.43 -48.68
CA ASP A 456 20.44 12.43 -49.56
C ASP A 456 19.08 11.91 -50.14
N SER A 457 18.88 10.59 -50.18
CA SER A 457 17.64 9.98 -50.64
C SER A 457 16.53 9.96 -49.62
N TRP A 458 16.78 10.43 -48.40
CA TRP A 458 15.83 10.37 -47.28
C TRP A 458 15.31 11.78 -46.85
N ASP A 459 15.69 12.85 -47.58
CA ASP A 459 15.34 14.22 -47.21
C ASP A 459 13.87 14.59 -47.42
N ASP A 460 13.07 13.79 -48.15
CA ASP A 460 11.65 14.05 -48.42
C ASP A 460 10.75 13.01 -47.72
N ARG A 461 10.64 13.11 -46.41
CA ARG A 461 9.80 12.20 -45.57
C ARG A 461 8.34 12.18 -46.01
N ALA A 462 7.81 13.28 -46.51
CA ALA A 462 6.41 13.40 -46.92
C ALA A 462 6.01 12.42 -48.04
N ASN A 463 6.98 11.90 -48.78
CA ASN A 463 6.77 10.97 -49.89
C ASN A 463 7.25 9.55 -49.61
N VAL A 464 7.65 9.23 -48.34
CA VAL A 464 8.15 7.90 -47.97
C VAL A 464 7.09 7.13 -47.23
N SER A 465 6.78 5.94 -47.67
CA SER A 465 5.80 5.05 -47.02
C SER A 465 6.34 4.51 -45.68
N ASP A 466 5.43 4.19 -44.76
CA ASP A 466 5.81 3.58 -43.47
C ASP A 466 6.53 2.24 -43.64
N THR A 467 6.15 1.46 -44.66
CA THR A 467 6.84 0.25 -45.07
C THR A 467 8.30 0.50 -45.42
N ALA A 468 8.57 1.56 -46.19
CA ALA A 468 9.94 1.92 -46.56
C ALA A 468 10.75 2.34 -45.31
N VAL A 469 10.14 3.01 -44.33
CA VAL A 469 10.76 3.32 -43.03
C VAL A 469 11.12 2.05 -42.29
N ILE A 470 10.18 1.11 -42.13
CA ILE A 470 10.40 -0.17 -41.44
C ILE A 470 11.53 -0.95 -42.11
N SER A 471 11.46 -1.10 -43.43
CA SER A 471 12.50 -1.78 -44.21
C SER A 471 13.88 -1.12 -44.05
N ARG A 472 13.93 0.22 -44.06
CA ARG A 472 15.15 1.00 -43.86
C ARG A 472 15.74 0.76 -42.46
N VAL A 473 14.91 0.86 -41.42
CA VAL A 473 15.32 0.63 -40.02
C VAL A 473 15.90 -0.77 -39.83
N ARG A 474 15.20 -1.81 -40.30
CA ARG A 474 15.68 -3.20 -40.28
C ARG A 474 17.03 -3.35 -40.98
N THR A 475 17.14 -2.87 -42.21
CA THR A 475 18.38 -3.01 -43.02
C THR A 475 19.55 -2.29 -42.38
N MET A 476 19.35 -1.06 -41.92
CA MET A 476 20.42 -0.28 -41.31
C MET A 476 20.86 -0.86 -39.98
N MET A 477 19.93 -1.23 -39.09
CA MET A 477 20.26 -1.83 -37.82
C MET A 477 21.02 -3.16 -38.01
N ALA A 478 20.55 -4.05 -38.89
CA ALA A 478 21.25 -5.30 -39.19
C ALA A 478 22.66 -5.11 -39.78
N SER A 479 22.92 -3.95 -40.43
CA SER A 479 24.23 -3.61 -40.94
C SER A 479 25.18 -3.00 -39.92
N LEU A 480 24.64 -2.39 -38.85
CA LEU A 480 25.39 -1.66 -37.85
C LEU A 480 25.61 -2.46 -36.56
N ALA A 481 24.69 -3.36 -36.21
CA ALA A 481 24.76 -4.14 -34.99
C ALA A 481 24.39 -5.61 -35.21
N GLY A 482 25.12 -6.52 -34.54
CA GLY A 482 24.82 -7.96 -34.49
C GLY A 482 23.90 -8.33 -33.34
N GLN A 483 23.06 -9.34 -33.53
CA GLN A 483 22.27 -9.91 -32.44
C GLN A 483 23.14 -10.81 -31.55
N THR A 484 23.00 -10.66 -30.23
CA THR A 484 23.61 -11.52 -29.22
C THR A 484 22.73 -11.59 -27.98
N ASP A 485 22.72 -12.72 -27.26
CA ASP A 485 21.97 -12.90 -26.02
C ASP A 485 22.73 -12.35 -24.80
N THR A 486 23.99 -12.00 -24.97
CA THR A 486 24.87 -11.44 -23.92
C THR A 486 25.53 -10.13 -24.37
N PRO A 487 24.73 -9.07 -24.62
CA PRO A 487 25.27 -7.78 -25.08
C PRO A 487 26.01 -7.05 -23.96
N PRO A 488 26.87 -6.07 -24.31
CA PRO A 488 27.46 -5.20 -23.31
C PRO A 488 26.35 -4.38 -22.59
N ALA A 489 26.51 -4.19 -21.27
CA ALA A 489 25.52 -3.47 -20.47
C ALA A 489 25.56 -1.96 -20.79
N TYR A 490 24.40 -1.37 -21.02
CA TYR A 490 24.23 0.08 -21.16
C TYR A 490 24.29 0.77 -19.81
N THR A 491 25.10 1.84 -19.70
CA THR A 491 25.32 2.57 -18.43
C THR A 491 24.64 3.92 -18.34
N GLY A 492 23.90 4.35 -19.37
CA GLY A 492 23.19 5.62 -19.37
C GLY A 492 24.07 6.88 -19.55
N ALA A 493 25.34 6.74 -19.89
CA ALA A 493 26.28 7.87 -19.94
C ALA A 493 26.15 8.75 -21.20
N THR A 494 25.54 8.24 -22.26
CA THR A 494 25.36 8.92 -23.57
C THR A 494 24.01 8.55 -24.15
N SER A 495 23.61 9.16 -25.30
CA SER A 495 22.45 8.68 -26.06
C SER A 495 22.52 7.17 -26.28
N PHE A 496 21.43 6.48 -26.02
CA PHE A 496 21.34 5.04 -26.18
C PHE A 496 21.58 4.62 -27.63
N VAL A 497 20.92 5.28 -28.59
CA VAL A 497 21.07 4.97 -30.02
C VAL A 497 22.50 5.19 -30.49
N ALA A 498 23.13 6.30 -30.10
CA ALA A 498 24.53 6.58 -30.45
C ALA A 498 25.49 5.55 -29.84
N TRP A 499 25.24 5.11 -28.60
CA TRP A 499 26.03 4.07 -27.97
C TRP A 499 25.82 2.70 -28.65
N PHE A 500 24.57 2.29 -28.88
CA PHE A 500 24.20 1.00 -29.43
C PHE A 500 24.74 0.83 -30.85
N LEU A 501 24.42 1.78 -31.77
CA LEU A 501 24.78 1.67 -33.18
C LEU A 501 26.18 2.17 -33.50
N GLY A 502 26.76 3.04 -32.63
CA GLY A 502 28.07 3.67 -32.89
C GLY A 502 29.23 3.11 -32.06
N SER A 503 28.97 2.36 -30.99
CA SER A 503 30.02 1.89 -30.07
C SER A 503 29.88 0.42 -29.71
N ALA A 504 28.70 -0.04 -29.29
CA ALA A 504 28.47 -1.41 -28.88
C ALA A 504 28.49 -2.37 -30.08
N HIS A 505 27.78 -2.03 -31.15
CA HIS A 505 27.64 -2.81 -32.39
C HIS A 505 27.08 -4.24 -32.18
N GLU A 506 26.54 -4.52 -31.02
CA GLU A 506 25.89 -5.79 -30.69
C GLU A 506 24.81 -5.55 -29.60
N GLY A 507 23.71 -6.31 -29.69
CA GLY A 507 22.58 -6.15 -28.78
C GLY A 507 21.63 -7.34 -28.81
N ASN A 508 20.78 -7.42 -27.80
CA ASN A 508 19.65 -8.34 -27.78
C ASN A 508 18.37 -7.65 -28.28
N SER A 509 17.25 -8.35 -28.25
CA SER A 509 15.96 -7.84 -28.72
C SER A 509 15.55 -6.54 -28.05
N ALA A 510 15.84 -6.33 -26.76
CA ALA A 510 15.53 -5.09 -26.05
C ALA A 510 16.24 -3.87 -26.61
N TYR A 511 17.51 -4.02 -27.02
CA TYR A 511 18.27 -2.93 -27.63
C TYR A 511 17.77 -2.61 -29.05
N PHE A 512 17.51 -3.62 -29.85
CA PHE A 512 16.94 -3.45 -31.19
C PHE A 512 15.54 -2.81 -31.13
N ALA A 513 14.65 -3.31 -30.25
CA ALA A 513 13.30 -2.79 -30.09
C ALA A 513 13.30 -1.32 -29.61
N THR A 514 14.20 -0.96 -28.67
CA THR A 514 14.34 0.43 -28.20
C THR A 514 14.73 1.35 -29.33
N ALA A 515 15.81 1.02 -30.08
CA ALA A 515 16.30 1.85 -31.18
C ALA A 515 15.24 1.97 -32.30
N ALA A 516 14.53 0.88 -32.62
CA ALA A 516 13.46 0.89 -33.62
C ALA A 516 12.26 1.73 -33.21
N THR A 517 11.80 1.59 -31.95
CA THR A 517 10.66 2.37 -31.45
C THR A 517 10.96 3.88 -31.55
N LEU A 518 12.16 4.30 -31.14
CA LEU A 518 12.59 5.71 -31.26
C LEU A 518 12.74 6.14 -32.71
N ALA A 519 13.25 5.27 -33.58
CA ALA A 519 13.38 5.54 -35.01
C ALA A 519 12.02 5.72 -35.69
N PHE A 520 11.04 4.85 -35.43
CA PHE A 520 9.69 4.98 -35.98
C PHE A 520 9.03 6.28 -35.52
N ARG A 521 9.11 6.59 -34.22
CA ARG A 521 8.60 7.87 -33.67
C ARG A 521 9.23 9.08 -34.34
N SER A 522 10.56 9.05 -34.57
CA SER A 522 11.26 10.16 -35.23
C SER A 522 10.77 10.41 -36.64
N GLN A 523 10.24 9.38 -37.29
CA GLN A 523 9.70 9.42 -38.65
C GLN A 523 8.16 9.64 -38.67
N GLY A 524 7.53 9.92 -37.52
CA GLY A 524 6.10 10.22 -37.42
C GLY A 524 5.20 9.00 -37.36
N ILE A 525 5.76 7.80 -37.14
CA ILE A 525 5.01 6.57 -36.94
C ILE A 525 4.82 6.37 -35.43
N PRO A 526 3.58 6.39 -34.90
CA PRO A 526 3.34 6.13 -33.50
C PRO A 526 3.79 4.70 -33.14
N ALA A 527 4.69 4.60 -32.14
CA ALA A 527 5.29 3.33 -31.78
C ALA A 527 5.47 3.19 -30.27
N ARG A 528 5.50 1.93 -29.77
CA ARG A 528 5.76 1.60 -28.37
C ARG A 528 6.77 0.47 -28.27
N TYR A 529 7.51 0.47 -27.18
CA TYR A 529 8.42 -0.59 -26.77
C TYR A 529 7.66 -1.67 -26.00
N VAL A 530 7.91 -2.95 -26.27
CA VAL A 530 7.21 -4.06 -25.61
C VAL A 530 8.21 -5.12 -25.16
N GLU A 531 8.00 -5.67 -23.96
CA GLU A 531 8.66 -6.89 -23.47
C GLU A 531 7.65 -7.97 -23.14
N GLY A 532 8.03 -9.20 -23.32
CA GLY A 532 7.22 -10.36 -23.01
C GLY A 532 7.93 -11.66 -23.32
N TYR A 533 7.19 -12.64 -23.75
CA TYR A 533 7.72 -13.95 -24.13
C TYR A 533 7.26 -14.33 -25.53
N ARG A 534 8.17 -14.93 -26.31
CA ARG A 534 7.88 -15.42 -27.65
C ARG A 534 7.73 -16.95 -27.61
N ALA A 535 6.61 -17.46 -28.03
CA ALA A 535 6.39 -18.87 -28.31
C ALA A 535 6.48 -19.09 -29.83
N ALA A 536 7.48 -19.80 -30.29
CA ALA A 536 7.62 -20.09 -31.72
C ALA A 536 6.49 -21.02 -32.18
N ASP A 537 6.00 -20.82 -33.42
CA ASP A 537 4.88 -21.55 -34.00
C ASP A 537 5.10 -23.05 -34.04
N ASP A 538 6.30 -23.48 -34.44
CA ASP A 538 6.71 -24.90 -34.52
C ASP A 538 6.75 -25.55 -33.11
N GLN A 539 7.19 -24.82 -32.08
CA GLN A 539 7.23 -25.32 -30.70
C GLN A 539 5.80 -25.46 -30.13
N LEU A 540 4.94 -24.48 -30.39
CA LEU A 540 3.55 -24.52 -29.94
C LEU A 540 2.79 -25.65 -30.65
N ALA A 541 2.94 -25.80 -31.97
CA ALA A 541 2.34 -26.88 -32.74
C ALA A 541 2.81 -28.27 -32.24
N ALA A 542 4.10 -28.45 -31.97
CA ALA A 542 4.62 -29.69 -31.41
C ALA A 542 4.06 -29.99 -30.00
N ALA A 543 3.87 -28.98 -29.15
CA ALA A 543 3.28 -29.15 -27.83
C ALA A 543 1.80 -29.55 -27.92
N VAL A 544 1.03 -28.96 -28.84
CA VAL A 544 -0.38 -29.30 -29.11
C VAL A 544 -0.45 -30.76 -29.63
N GLU A 545 0.40 -31.16 -30.58
CA GLU A 545 0.43 -32.52 -31.09
C GLU A 545 0.78 -33.54 -29.99
N ALA A 546 1.69 -33.18 -29.09
CA ALA A 546 2.05 -33.98 -27.93
C ALA A 546 0.97 -34.02 -26.83
N GLY A 547 -0.03 -33.16 -26.91
CA GLY A 547 -1.08 -33.01 -25.88
C GLY A 547 -0.58 -32.50 -24.54
N GLY A 548 0.49 -31.69 -24.54
CA GLY A 548 1.13 -31.13 -23.36
C GLY A 548 1.33 -29.61 -23.41
N PRO A 549 1.80 -28.99 -22.33
CA PRO A 549 2.10 -27.56 -22.31
C PRO A 549 3.42 -27.25 -23.04
N LEU A 550 3.49 -26.12 -23.72
CA LEU A 550 4.74 -25.47 -24.10
C LEU A 550 5.26 -24.69 -22.88
N ASN A 551 6.47 -25.00 -22.43
CA ASN A 551 7.13 -24.31 -21.32
C ASN A 551 8.12 -23.29 -21.85
N LEU A 552 7.84 -22.02 -21.64
CA LEU A 552 8.72 -20.91 -21.96
C LEU A 552 9.62 -20.61 -20.74
N THR A 553 10.86 -20.25 -21.01
CA THR A 553 11.88 -19.93 -20.00
C THR A 553 12.33 -18.48 -20.13
N ALA A 554 13.29 -18.05 -19.32
CA ALA A 554 13.92 -16.73 -19.49
C ALA A 554 14.61 -16.58 -20.86
N ALA A 555 15.10 -17.68 -21.46
CA ALA A 555 15.68 -17.64 -22.80
C ALA A 555 14.64 -17.27 -23.89
N ASP A 556 13.35 -17.49 -23.64
CA ASP A 556 12.26 -17.12 -24.55
C ASP A 556 11.73 -15.70 -24.27
N ALA A 557 12.34 -14.98 -23.30
CA ALA A 557 12.05 -13.57 -23.08
C ALA A 557 12.48 -12.76 -24.31
N HIS A 558 11.59 -11.88 -24.77
CA HIS A 558 11.79 -11.15 -26.01
C HIS A 558 11.25 -9.74 -25.90
N ALA A 559 11.87 -8.81 -26.61
CA ALA A 559 11.36 -7.46 -26.77
C ALA A 559 11.20 -7.11 -28.24
N TRP A 560 10.17 -6.36 -28.55
CA TRP A 560 9.86 -5.90 -29.89
C TRP A 560 9.27 -4.50 -29.88
N THR A 561 9.11 -3.90 -31.02
CA THR A 561 8.37 -2.65 -31.17
C THR A 561 6.98 -2.96 -31.71
N GLU A 562 6.00 -2.14 -31.34
CA GLU A 562 4.67 -2.17 -31.97
C GLU A 562 4.35 -0.79 -32.55
N ILE A 563 3.71 -0.76 -33.69
CA ILE A 563 3.23 0.45 -34.37
C ILE A 563 1.71 0.46 -34.35
N TYR A 564 1.11 1.63 -34.48
CA TYR A 564 -0.33 1.77 -34.54
C TYR A 564 -0.83 1.77 -35.98
N LEU A 565 -1.67 0.80 -36.32
CA LEU A 565 -2.37 0.74 -37.60
C LEU A 565 -3.82 1.17 -37.42
N TYR A 566 -4.23 2.20 -38.14
CA TYR A 566 -5.60 2.73 -38.04
C TYR A 566 -6.63 1.63 -38.30
N GLY A 567 -7.58 1.48 -37.41
CA GLY A 567 -8.61 0.45 -37.45
C GLY A 567 -8.20 -0.87 -36.81
N GLN A 568 -6.96 -1.30 -36.95
CA GLN A 568 -6.50 -2.61 -36.47
C GLN A 568 -5.87 -2.57 -35.10
N GLY A 569 -5.40 -1.36 -34.69
CA GLY A 569 -4.78 -1.17 -33.43
C GLY A 569 -3.26 -1.39 -33.44
N TRP A 570 -2.73 -1.73 -32.27
CA TRP A 570 -1.30 -1.93 -32.09
C TRP A 570 -0.84 -3.24 -32.68
N THR A 571 0.12 -3.18 -33.61
CA THR A 571 0.64 -4.32 -34.36
C THR A 571 2.14 -4.47 -34.12
N PRO A 572 2.63 -5.67 -33.78
CA PRO A 572 4.07 -5.89 -33.56
C PRO A 572 4.85 -5.76 -34.85
N VAL A 573 6.04 -5.16 -34.75
CA VAL A 573 7.03 -5.09 -35.81
C VAL A 573 8.35 -5.61 -35.28
N GLU A 574 8.74 -6.78 -35.72
CA GLU A 574 10.02 -7.37 -35.33
C GLU A 574 11.15 -6.70 -36.12
N VAL A 575 12.20 -6.30 -35.40
CA VAL A 575 13.38 -5.64 -35.98
C VAL A 575 14.69 -6.32 -35.62
N THR A 576 14.65 -7.34 -34.73
CA THR A 576 15.84 -8.07 -34.29
C THR A 576 16.29 -9.02 -35.39
N PRO A 577 17.56 -8.93 -35.85
CA PRO A 577 18.08 -9.83 -36.87
C PRO A 577 17.96 -11.30 -36.46
N GLY A 578 17.44 -12.14 -37.35
CA GLY A 578 17.21 -13.57 -37.11
C GLY A 578 15.83 -13.94 -36.56
N PHE A 579 15.02 -12.97 -36.15
CA PHE A 579 13.67 -13.21 -35.61
C PHE A 579 12.55 -12.80 -36.55
N TYR A 580 12.85 -12.23 -37.69
CA TYR A 580 11.88 -11.88 -38.74
C TYR A 580 12.22 -12.53 -40.07
N SER A 581 11.19 -12.82 -40.86
CA SER A 581 11.38 -13.20 -42.26
C SER A 581 12.02 -12.01 -43.01
N GLN A 582 13.05 -12.27 -43.79
CA GLN A 582 13.76 -11.20 -44.55
C GLN A 582 12.91 -10.55 -45.64
N THR A 583 11.81 -11.18 -46.00
CA THR A 583 10.83 -10.67 -46.93
C THR A 583 9.65 -10.09 -46.15
N LEU A 584 9.75 -8.81 -45.75
CA LEU A 584 8.56 -8.00 -45.66
C LEU A 584 8.00 -7.91 -47.09
N ASP A 585 6.87 -8.55 -47.33
CA ASP A 585 6.11 -8.28 -48.53
C ASP A 585 5.68 -6.81 -48.46
N ALA A 586 6.47 -5.95 -49.12
CA ALA A 586 6.25 -4.52 -49.13
C ALA A 586 4.86 -4.15 -49.70
N ASP A 587 4.29 -5.06 -50.45
CA ASP A 587 2.94 -4.92 -51.02
C ASP A 587 1.80 -5.19 -50.01
N LYS A 588 2.11 -5.75 -48.84
CA LYS A 588 1.10 -6.08 -47.80
C LYS A 588 0.94 -4.98 -46.75
N ILE A 589 1.91 -4.08 -46.56
CA ILE A 589 1.77 -2.97 -45.65
C ILE A 589 1.08 -1.82 -46.37
N ILE A 590 -0.20 -1.62 -46.09
CA ILE A 590 -0.95 -0.45 -46.57
C ILE A 590 -0.30 0.80 -45.99
N ASP A 591 -0.07 1.81 -46.84
CA ASP A 591 0.50 3.09 -46.40
C ASP A 591 -0.40 3.70 -45.32
N VAL A 592 0.04 3.64 -44.07
CA VAL A 592 -0.69 4.15 -42.91
C VAL A 592 -0.91 5.67 -43.08
N GLY A 593 -0.03 6.37 -43.79
CA GLY A 593 -0.18 7.78 -44.09
C GLY A 593 -1.43 8.15 -44.84
N GLU A 594 -1.86 7.34 -45.84
CA GLU A 594 -3.12 7.58 -46.56
C GLU A 594 -4.36 7.26 -45.70
N ALA A 595 -4.32 6.19 -44.90
CA ALA A 595 -5.39 5.85 -43.97
C ALA A 595 -5.55 6.92 -42.87
N TRP A 596 -4.45 7.48 -42.39
CA TRP A 596 -4.44 8.59 -41.43
C TRP A 596 -5.00 9.88 -42.02
N SER A 597 -4.64 10.25 -43.29
CA SER A 597 -5.12 11.47 -43.94
C SER A 597 -6.62 11.43 -44.18
N ASN A 598 -7.18 10.27 -44.52
CA ASN A 598 -8.60 10.10 -44.80
C ASN A 598 -9.48 9.99 -43.54
N GLY A 599 -8.91 9.51 -42.41
CA GLY A 599 -9.66 9.32 -41.15
C GLY A 599 -9.60 10.48 -40.15
N THR A 600 -8.56 11.32 -40.21
CA THR A 600 -8.29 12.34 -39.20
C THR A 600 -8.38 13.78 -39.66
N ASP A 601 -8.53 14.06 -40.97
CA ASP A 601 -8.72 15.42 -41.49
C ASP A 601 -10.12 16.01 -41.21
N ASP A 602 -11.00 15.26 -40.58
CA ASP A 602 -12.27 15.79 -40.11
C ASP A 602 -12.04 16.61 -38.81
N LYS A 603 -11.70 17.89 -39.02
CA LYS A 603 -11.59 18.92 -37.97
C LYS A 603 -12.91 19.16 -37.20
N THR A 604 -13.94 18.34 -37.46
CA THR A 604 -15.24 18.41 -36.79
C THR A 604 -15.32 17.52 -35.56
N LEU A 605 -14.33 16.63 -35.30
CA LEU A 605 -14.24 15.94 -34.03
C LEU A 605 -13.80 16.99 -32.96
N ASP A 606 -14.80 17.59 -32.35
CA ASP A 606 -14.60 18.38 -31.13
C ASP A 606 -14.22 17.42 -29.97
N VAL A 607 -12.94 17.04 -29.95
CA VAL A 607 -12.36 16.16 -28.92
C VAL A 607 -12.57 16.79 -27.53
N GLY A 608 -12.57 18.13 -27.45
CA GLY A 608 -12.94 18.86 -26.24
C GLY A 608 -14.38 18.60 -25.79
N SER A 609 -15.32 18.34 -26.72
CA SER A 609 -16.70 17.97 -26.37
C SER A 609 -16.80 16.52 -25.86
N VAL A 610 -15.98 15.61 -26.35
CA VAL A 610 -15.90 14.21 -25.89
C VAL A 610 -15.30 14.15 -24.48
N ALA A 611 -14.22 14.88 -24.24
CA ALA A 611 -13.60 15.01 -22.92
C ALA A 611 -14.54 15.77 -21.95
N GLY A 612 -15.19 16.84 -22.40
CA GLY A 612 -16.16 17.60 -21.61
C GLY A 612 -17.42 16.81 -21.27
N GLN A 613 -17.91 15.95 -22.16
CA GLN A 613 -19.02 15.02 -21.87
C GLN A 613 -18.60 13.97 -20.84
N ALA A 614 -17.37 13.47 -20.88
CA ALA A 614 -16.85 12.55 -19.87
C ALA A 614 -16.69 13.24 -18.49
N GLU A 615 -16.30 14.53 -18.44
CA GLU A 615 -16.26 15.30 -17.20
C GLU A 615 -17.64 15.64 -16.67
N ASP A 616 -18.59 16.03 -17.52
CA ASP A 616 -19.96 16.34 -17.12
C ASP A 616 -20.72 15.07 -16.67
N GLU A 617 -20.57 13.95 -17.36
CA GLU A 617 -21.10 12.66 -16.89
C GLU A 617 -20.39 12.18 -15.63
N HIS A 618 -19.11 12.48 -15.45
CA HIS A 618 -18.40 12.18 -14.19
C HIS A 618 -18.95 13.03 -13.04
N ARG A 619 -19.34 14.27 -13.28
CA ARG A 619 -20.04 15.15 -12.30
C ARG A 619 -21.46 14.68 -12.04
N GLU A 620 -22.22 14.26 -13.06
CA GLU A 620 -23.58 13.75 -12.90
C GLU A 620 -23.59 12.37 -12.21
N ASN A 621 -22.69 11.47 -12.56
CA ASN A 621 -22.54 10.18 -11.91
C ASN A 621 -21.91 10.26 -10.50
N ALA A 622 -21.15 11.31 -10.18
CA ALA A 622 -20.69 11.59 -8.83
C ALA A 622 -21.86 11.85 -7.86
N HIS A 623 -23.01 12.27 -8.36
CA HIS A 623 -24.22 12.39 -7.55
C HIS A 623 -24.93 11.05 -7.26
N VAL A 624 -24.64 9.98 -7.99
CA VAL A 624 -25.38 8.70 -7.90
C VAL A 624 -24.66 7.62 -7.08
N SER A 625 -23.34 7.71 -6.88
CA SER A 625 -22.60 6.70 -6.11
C SER A 625 -22.14 7.18 -4.73
N HIS A 626 -23.08 7.34 -3.79
CA HIS A 626 -22.79 7.66 -2.39
C HIS A 626 -22.45 6.41 -1.55
N GLY A 627 -21.61 5.53 -2.05
CA GLY A 627 -21.28 4.30 -1.34
C GLY A 627 -19.79 4.03 -1.23
N ILE A 628 -19.26 4.04 0.02
CA ILE A 628 -17.97 3.41 0.31
C ILE A 628 -17.98 2.00 -0.28
N PRO A 629 -16.93 1.55 -1.01
CA PRO A 629 -16.83 0.18 -1.49
C PRO A 629 -17.13 -0.82 -0.37
N VAL A 630 -17.82 -1.89 -0.68
CA VAL A 630 -18.26 -2.90 0.32
C VAL A 630 -17.07 -3.41 1.14
N VAL A 631 -15.91 -3.59 0.50
CA VAL A 631 -14.65 -4.01 1.16
C VAL A 631 -14.18 -2.99 2.21
N ALA A 632 -14.27 -1.70 1.91
CA ALA A 632 -13.91 -0.64 2.86
C ALA A 632 -14.94 -0.54 4.00
N LYS A 633 -16.25 -0.72 3.70
CA LYS A 633 -17.30 -0.79 4.73
C LYS A 633 -17.08 -1.97 5.68
N VAL A 634 -16.74 -3.14 5.13
CA VAL A 634 -16.44 -4.36 5.91
C VAL A 634 -15.16 -4.17 6.72
N GLY A 635 -14.10 -3.60 6.15
CA GLY A 635 -12.84 -3.35 6.85
C GLY A 635 -12.99 -2.37 8.02
N VAL A 636 -13.67 -1.25 7.79
CA VAL A 636 -13.97 -0.26 8.85
C VAL A 636 -14.92 -0.86 9.88
N GLY A 637 -15.95 -1.59 9.45
CA GLY A 637 -16.89 -2.27 10.35
C GLY A 637 -16.21 -3.31 11.24
N LEU A 638 -15.33 -4.14 10.69
CA LEU A 638 -14.54 -5.12 11.44
C LEU A 638 -13.59 -4.44 12.43
N SER A 639 -12.91 -3.38 12.01
CA SER A 639 -12.01 -2.62 12.89
C SER A 639 -12.77 -1.96 14.04
N CYS A 640 -13.91 -1.35 13.76
CA CYS A 640 -14.78 -0.77 14.79
C CYS A 640 -15.34 -1.84 15.74
N ALA A 641 -15.73 -3.02 15.22
CA ALA A 641 -16.20 -4.13 16.04
C ALA A 641 -15.10 -4.67 16.96
N VAL A 642 -13.89 -4.86 16.46
CA VAL A 642 -12.74 -5.28 17.28
C VAL A 642 -12.44 -4.26 18.37
N ILE A 643 -12.41 -2.98 18.04
CA ILE A 643 -12.19 -1.89 19.02
C ILE A 643 -13.32 -1.87 20.06
N ALA A 644 -14.58 -2.01 19.64
CA ALA A 644 -15.71 -2.04 20.54
C ALA A 644 -15.66 -3.26 21.49
N ILE A 645 -15.28 -4.42 20.99
CA ILE A 645 -15.11 -5.65 21.79
C ILE A 645 -13.98 -5.46 22.81
N LEU A 646 -12.82 -4.96 22.38
CA LEU A 646 -11.69 -4.69 23.28
C LEU A 646 -12.07 -3.65 24.36
N PHE A 647 -12.81 -2.63 23.97
CA PHE A 647 -13.30 -1.60 24.89
C PHE A 647 -14.32 -2.17 25.88
N ALA A 648 -15.28 -2.99 25.43
CA ALA A 648 -16.23 -3.67 26.28
C ALA A 648 -15.53 -4.60 27.29
N LEU A 649 -14.52 -5.36 26.86
CA LEU A 649 -13.71 -6.19 27.73
C LEU A 649 -12.94 -5.36 28.76
N PHE A 650 -12.41 -4.20 28.36
CA PHE A 650 -11.71 -3.29 29.24
C PHE A 650 -12.66 -2.65 30.29
N ILE A 651 -13.84 -2.19 29.87
CA ILE A 651 -14.88 -1.71 30.80
C ILE A 651 -15.26 -2.79 31.79
N ARG A 652 -15.57 -3.99 31.30
CA ARG A 652 -15.91 -5.15 32.14
C ARG A 652 -14.81 -5.41 33.18
N ARG A 653 -13.54 -5.45 32.73
CA ARG A 653 -12.40 -5.61 33.63
C ARG A 653 -12.36 -4.54 34.72
N PHE A 654 -12.53 -3.28 34.30
CA PHE A 654 -12.53 -2.14 35.24
C PHE A 654 -13.65 -2.26 36.26
N VAL A 655 -14.89 -2.54 35.82
CA VAL A 655 -16.04 -2.68 36.69
C VAL A 655 -15.84 -3.83 37.68
N VAL A 656 -15.44 -5.00 37.19
CA VAL A 656 -15.19 -6.18 38.04
C VAL A 656 -14.10 -5.87 39.06
N ARG A 657 -13.02 -5.19 38.68
CA ARG A 657 -11.95 -4.82 39.60
C ARG A 657 -12.41 -3.82 40.65
N VAL A 658 -13.17 -2.80 40.26
CA VAL A 658 -13.67 -1.78 41.18
C VAL A 658 -14.67 -2.39 42.18
N LEU A 659 -15.63 -3.19 41.70
CA LEU A 659 -16.61 -3.85 42.54
C LEU A 659 -15.93 -4.81 43.53
N ARG A 660 -14.97 -5.61 43.07
CA ARG A 660 -14.19 -6.53 43.88
C ARG A 660 -13.38 -5.79 44.95
N THR A 661 -12.67 -4.72 44.56
CA THR A 661 -11.85 -3.95 45.49
C THR A 661 -12.72 -3.26 46.55
N ARG A 662 -13.91 -2.76 46.14
CA ARG A 662 -14.89 -2.19 47.09
C ARG A 662 -15.44 -3.23 48.04
N ALA A 663 -15.83 -4.41 47.53
CA ALA A 663 -16.35 -5.48 48.35
C ALA A 663 -15.31 -6.02 49.36
N ILE A 664 -14.07 -6.24 48.90
CA ILE A 664 -12.98 -6.71 49.79
C ILE A 664 -12.60 -5.65 50.81
N GLY A 665 -12.69 -4.37 50.46
CA GLY A 665 -12.36 -3.23 51.33
C GLY A 665 -13.51 -2.79 52.24
N SER A 666 -14.70 -3.38 52.12
CA SER A 666 -15.86 -3.06 52.96
C SER A 666 -15.62 -3.35 54.44
N ASP A 667 -16.15 -2.51 55.29
CA ASP A 667 -16.14 -2.74 56.74
C ASP A 667 -17.29 -3.66 57.17
N GLU A 668 -18.29 -3.87 56.31
CA GLU A 668 -19.39 -4.78 56.51
C GLU A 668 -18.91 -6.22 56.22
N GLN A 669 -18.97 -7.09 57.28
CA GLN A 669 -18.49 -8.46 57.16
C GLN A 669 -19.32 -9.31 56.20
N ASP A 670 -20.61 -9.01 56.10
CA ASP A 670 -21.55 -9.69 55.19
C ASP A 670 -21.21 -9.44 53.69
N VAL A 671 -20.47 -8.39 53.38
CA VAL A 671 -19.98 -8.09 52.04
C VAL A 671 -18.52 -8.57 51.87
N CYS A 672 -17.66 -8.26 52.86
CA CYS A 672 -16.23 -8.48 52.77
C CYS A 672 -15.82 -9.95 52.83
N VAL A 673 -16.40 -10.76 53.75
CA VAL A 673 -15.99 -12.18 53.96
C VAL A 673 -16.33 -13.05 52.75
N PRO A 674 -17.55 -13.00 52.19
CA PRO A 674 -17.89 -13.72 50.96
C PRO A 674 -17.03 -13.26 49.76
N ALA A 675 -16.72 -11.96 49.66
CA ALA A 675 -15.88 -11.43 48.56
C ALA A 675 -14.43 -11.92 48.65
N LEU A 676 -13.85 -12.01 49.86
CA LEU A 676 -12.53 -12.55 50.08
C LEU A 676 -12.47 -14.06 49.76
N TYR A 677 -13.50 -14.83 50.15
CA TYR A 677 -13.56 -16.25 49.83
C TYR A 677 -13.77 -16.53 48.35
N GLY A 678 -14.68 -15.82 47.70
CA GLY A 678 -14.90 -15.92 46.23
C GLY A 678 -13.66 -15.55 45.43
N TYR A 679 -12.86 -14.58 45.95
CA TYR A 679 -11.58 -14.24 45.34
C TYR A 679 -10.55 -15.35 45.56
N LEU A 680 -10.47 -15.94 46.73
CA LEU A 680 -9.64 -17.11 47.03
C LEU A 680 -9.97 -18.27 46.10
N ALA A 681 -11.25 -18.64 45.99
CA ALA A 681 -11.72 -19.69 45.09
C ALA A 681 -11.31 -19.44 43.63
N LEU A 682 -11.43 -18.21 43.17
CA LEU A 682 -11.01 -17.80 41.83
C LEU A 682 -9.51 -18.00 41.62
N VAL A 683 -8.68 -17.56 42.59
CA VAL A 683 -7.21 -17.71 42.51
C VAL A 683 -6.81 -19.17 42.48
N MET A 684 -7.42 -19.99 43.30
CA MET A 684 -7.20 -21.45 43.37
C MET A 684 -7.46 -22.09 42.00
N LYS A 685 -8.65 -21.86 41.45
CA LYS A 685 -9.06 -22.37 40.13
C LYS A 685 -8.12 -21.92 39.01
N LEU A 686 -7.72 -20.67 38.99
CA LEU A 686 -6.82 -20.14 37.97
C LEU A 686 -5.34 -20.53 38.16
N SER A 687 -4.99 -21.06 39.31
CA SER A 687 -3.68 -21.67 39.61
C SER A 687 -3.58 -23.15 39.26
N GLY A 688 -4.64 -23.71 38.63
CA GLY A 688 -4.64 -25.10 38.17
C GLY A 688 -5.09 -26.11 39.26
N ILE A 689 -5.74 -25.64 40.33
CA ILE A 689 -6.35 -26.51 41.35
C ILE A 689 -7.80 -26.72 40.95
N ASP A 690 -8.02 -27.49 39.89
CA ASP A 690 -9.36 -27.76 39.33
C ASP A 690 -10.26 -28.59 40.29
N ALA A 691 -9.66 -29.31 41.25
CA ALA A 691 -10.36 -30.07 42.28
C ALA A 691 -10.84 -29.22 43.47
N PHE A 692 -10.72 -27.87 43.38
CA PHE A 692 -11.23 -27.00 44.44
C PHE A 692 -12.78 -27.11 44.50
N ASP A 693 -13.26 -27.81 45.51
CA ASP A 693 -14.68 -27.93 45.83
C ASP A 693 -15.02 -26.95 46.98
N GLU A 694 -15.90 -26.00 46.72
CA GLU A 694 -16.33 -25.01 47.71
C GLU A 694 -17.01 -25.65 48.93
N THR A 695 -17.50 -26.87 48.78
CA THR A 695 -18.15 -27.64 49.89
C THR A 695 -17.10 -28.36 50.75
N LYS A 696 -15.95 -28.71 50.17
CA LYS A 696 -14.85 -29.42 50.84
C LYS A 696 -13.48 -28.75 50.58
N PRO A 697 -13.30 -27.48 50.92
CA PRO A 697 -12.15 -26.73 50.52
C PRO A 697 -10.83 -27.22 51.13
N LEU A 698 -10.84 -28.05 52.15
CA LEU A 698 -9.66 -28.66 52.79
C LEU A 698 -9.14 -29.91 52.09
N ASP A 699 -9.92 -30.53 51.21
CA ASP A 699 -9.52 -31.75 50.50
C ASP A 699 -8.36 -31.46 49.48
N CYS A 700 -8.17 -30.24 49.08
CA CYS A 700 -7.07 -29.84 48.19
C CYS A 700 -5.83 -29.27 48.92
N LEU A 701 -5.68 -29.53 50.23
CA LEU A 701 -4.55 -28.99 51.00
C LEU A 701 -3.20 -29.46 50.47
N ASP A 702 -3.07 -30.72 50.09
CA ASP A 702 -1.80 -31.27 49.56
C ASP A 702 -1.47 -30.66 48.17
N THR A 703 -2.46 -30.50 47.31
CA THR A 703 -2.32 -29.84 46.01
C THR A 703 -1.96 -28.35 46.19
N PHE A 704 -2.58 -27.70 47.20
CA PHE A 704 -2.26 -26.31 47.53
C PHE A 704 -0.78 -26.15 47.93
N ALA A 705 -0.24 -27.04 48.76
CA ALA A 705 1.14 -27.01 49.21
C ALA A 705 2.15 -27.14 48.04
N VAL A 706 1.77 -27.92 46.99
CA VAL A 706 2.59 -28.08 45.80
C VAL A 706 2.55 -26.84 44.90
N VAL A 707 1.35 -26.24 44.71
CA VAL A 707 1.14 -25.10 43.80
C VAL A 707 1.65 -23.79 44.42
N PHE A 708 1.54 -23.65 45.74
CA PHE A 708 1.98 -22.45 46.49
C PHE A 708 3.03 -22.79 47.55
N PRO A 709 4.26 -23.20 47.18
CA PRO A 709 5.28 -23.64 48.11
C PRO A 709 5.78 -22.56 49.10
N GLU A 710 5.54 -21.28 48.73
CA GLU A 710 5.92 -20.15 49.57
C GLU A 710 4.92 -19.80 50.68
N ILE A 711 3.73 -20.45 50.67
CA ILE A 711 2.68 -20.20 51.64
C ILE A 711 2.51 -21.44 52.54
N ASP A 712 2.57 -21.24 53.86
CA ASP A 712 2.40 -22.30 54.82
C ASP A 712 0.95 -22.89 54.69
N PRO A 713 0.81 -24.21 54.48
CA PRO A 713 -0.52 -24.89 54.42
C PRO A 713 -1.38 -24.61 55.64
N TRP A 714 -0.78 -24.32 56.81
CA TRP A 714 -1.52 -23.93 57.99
C TRP A 714 -2.25 -22.58 57.82
N GLU A 715 -1.63 -21.60 57.12
CA GLU A 715 -2.29 -20.32 56.84
C GLU A 715 -3.55 -20.54 55.97
N TYR A 716 -3.45 -21.40 54.96
CA TYR A 716 -4.63 -21.81 54.14
C TYR A 716 -5.71 -22.46 55.00
N ARG A 717 -5.37 -23.46 55.77
CA ARG A 717 -6.32 -24.13 56.68
C ARG A 717 -6.98 -23.10 57.61
N ARG A 718 -6.20 -22.18 58.17
CA ARG A 718 -6.72 -21.11 59.03
C ARG A 718 -7.69 -20.17 58.35
N ALA A 719 -7.41 -19.76 57.09
CA ALA A 719 -8.27 -18.91 56.31
C ALA A 719 -9.62 -19.60 56.00
N ILE A 720 -9.59 -20.89 55.66
CA ILE A 720 -10.80 -21.67 55.41
C ILE A 720 -11.61 -21.81 56.71
N GLN A 721 -11.00 -22.13 57.86
CA GLN A 721 -11.68 -22.23 59.14
C GLN A 721 -12.36 -20.92 59.57
N LEU A 722 -11.70 -19.78 59.32
CA LEU A 722 -12.28 -18.46 59.57
C LEU A 722 -13.51 -18.19 58.69
N HIS A 723 -13.44 -18.54 57.42
CA HIS A 723 -14.57 -18.42 56.53
C HIS A 723 -15.72 -19.33 56.96
N GLN A 724 -15.45 -20.63 57.27
CA GLN A 724 -16.46 -21.58 57.72
C GLN A 724 -17.12 -21.17 59.03
N ALA A 725 -16.33 -20.63 59.99
CA ALA A 725 -16.86 -20.15 61.28
C ALA A 725 -17.80 -18.93 61.05
N TYR A 726 -17.55 -18.12 60.05
CA TYR A 726 -18.45 -17.03 59.66
C TYR A 726 -19.67 -17.55 58.90
N ALA A 727 -19.47 -18.32 57.82
CA ALA A 727 -20.52 -18.71 56.88
C ALA A 727 -21.53 -19.73 57.49
N PHE A 728 -21.05 -20.70 58.29
CA PHE A 728 -21.88 -21.79 58.84
C PHE A 728 -22.04 -21.66 60.35
N GLY A 729 -21.10 -21.01 61.05
CA GLY A 729 -21.17 -20.82 62.49
C GLY A 729 -21.90 -19.58 62.97
N GLY A 730 -22.32 -18.68 62.04
CA GLY A 730 -23.02 -17.42 62.37
C GLY A 730 -22.18 -16.46 63.25
N ARG A 731 -20.88 -16.71 63.35
CA ARG A 731 -19.99 -15.93 64.20
C ARG A 731 -19.32 -14.82 63.44
N GLN A 732 -19.49 -13.57 63.89
CA GLN A 732 -18.71 -12.43 63.36
C GLN A 732 -17.22 -12.58 63.70
N LEU A 733 -16.37 -12.28 62.72
CA LEU A 733 -14.89 -12.34 62.86
C LEU A 733 -14.41 -11.16 63.69
N LYS A 734 -13.45 -11.41 64.57
CA LYS A 734 -12.77 -10.32 65.29
C LYS A 734 -11.93 -9.48 64.28
N PRO A 735 -11.67 -8.20 64.56
CA PRO A 735 -10.88 -7.34 63.67
C PRO A 735 -9.50 -7.92 63.28
N ASN A 736 -8.84 -8.65 64.17
CA ASN A 736 -7.57 -9.31 63.92
C ASN A 736 -7.73 -10.52 62.96
N GLU A 737 -8.83 -11.28 63.09
CA GLU A 737 -9.14 -12.44 62.25
C GLU A 737 -9.47 -12.01 60.83
N LEU A 738 -10.21 -10.90 60.67
CA LEU A 738 -10.48 -10.31 59.35
C LEU A 738 -9.22 -9.79 58.69
N ARG A 739 -8.33 -9.14 59.47
CA ARG A 739 -6.98 -8.71 58.95
C ARG A 739 -6.13 -9.91 58.53
N THR A 740 -6.18 -11.01 59.25
CA THR A 740 -5.48 -12.25 58.87
C THR A 740 -5.99 -12.80 57.55
N LEU A 741 -7.32 -12.84 57.34
CA LEU A 741 -7.96 -13.31 56.10
C LEU A 741 -7.58 -12.41 54.92
N ARG A 742 -7.60 -11.08 55.10
CA ARG A 742 -7.18 -10.12 54.07
C ARG A 742 -5.70 -10.28 53.67
N ARG A 743 -4.81 -10.39 54.66
CA ARG A 743 -3.36 -10.57 54.42
C ARG A 743 -3.09 -11.88 53.70
N PHE A 744 -3.75 -12.97 54.10
CA PHE A 744 -3.62 -14.25 53.41
C PHE A 744 -4.03 -14.14 51.93
N THR A 745 -5.16 -13.52 51.65
CA THR A 745 -5.69 -13.34 50.29
C THR A 745 -4.76 -12.49 49.45
N GLU A 746 -4.14 -11.44 50.04
CA GLU A 746 -3.14 -10.62 49.34
C GLU A 746 -1.86 -11.40 49.05
N ARG A 747 -1.39 -12.22 49.97
CA ARG A 747 -0.20 -13.07 49.81
C ARG A 747 -0.45 -14.11 48.75
N LEU A 748 -1.59 -14.77 48.78
CA LEU A 748 -2.02 -15.76 47.77
C LEU A 748 -2.03 -15.15 46.36
N HIS A 749 -2.54 -13.93 46.21
CA HIS A 749 -2.52 -13.21 44.92
C HIS A 749 -1.09 -12.98 44.41
N ARG A 750 -0.15 -12.58 45.30
CA ARG A 750 1.26 -12.31 44.91
C ARG A 750 2.02 -13.58 44.57
N SER A 751 1.69 -14.69 45.18
CA SER A 751 2.32 -16.00 44.95
C SER A 751 1.68 -16.82 43.83
N MET A 752 0.76 -16.22 43.06
CA MET A 752 0.16 -16.93 41.91
C MET A 752 1.24 -17.36 40.91
N PRO A 753 1.27 -18.64 40.48
CA PRO A 753 2.20 -19.12 39.50
C PRO A 753 2.04 -18.36 38.17
N ALA A 754 3.18 -18.08 37.51
CA ALA A 754 3.18 -17.40 36.22
C ALA A 754 2.45 -18.22 35.18
N SER A 755 1.58 -17.57 34.39
CA SER A 755 0.85 -18.29 33.33
C SER A 755 1.81 -18.68 32.20
N GLN A 756 1.72 -19.93 31.74
CA GLN A 756 2.62 -20.50 30.75
C GLN A 756 2.30 -20.02 29.32
N THR A 757 1.07 -19.62 29.01
CA THR A 757 0.66 -19.19 27.69
C THR A 757 0.18 -17.74 27.64
N VAL A 758 0.33 -17.11 26.44
CA VAL A 758 -0.16 -15.75 26.18
C VAL A 758 -1.69 -15.69 26.32
N ILE A 759 -2.38 -16.73 25.91
CA ILE A 759 -3.86 -16.83 25.97
C ILE A 759 -4.31 -16.86 27.43
N GLU A 760 -3.65 -17.62 28.29
CA GLU A 760 -3.95 -17.63 29.73
C GLU A 760 -3.68 -16.30 30.39
N ARG A 761 -2.57 -15.62 30.06
CA ARG A 761 -2.29 -14.26 30.54
C ARG A 761 -3.41 -13.31 30.15
N PHE A 762 -3.81 -13.32 28.88
CA PHE A 762 -4.92 -12.51 28.39
C PHE A 762 -6.22 -12.83 29.13
N ARG A 763 -6.55 -14.12 29.32
CA ARG A 763 -7.76 -14.57 30.01
C ARG A 763 -7.75 -14.13 31.50
N ARG A 764 -6.64 -14.31 32.21
CA ARG A 764 -6.50 -13.84 33.60
C ARG A 764 -6.66 -12.32 33.70
N TYR A 765 -5.97 -11.59 32.82
CA TYR A 765 -5.97 -10.13 32.81
C TYR A 765 -7.30 -9.54 32.39
N MET A 766 -7.89 -9.97 31.27
CA MET A 766 -9.09 -9.33 30.68
C MET A 766 -10.40 -9.86 31.23
N LEU A 767 -10.51 -11.17 31.42
CA LEU A 767 -11.79 -11.78 31.85
C LEU A 767 -11.96 -11.84 33.36
N TYR A 768 -10.89 -12.10 34.09
CA TYR A 768 -10.95 -12.26 35.56
C TYR A 768 -10.44 -11.04 36.32
N ALA A 769 -9.87 -10.04 35.64
CA ALA A 769 -9.39 -8.77 36.21
C ALA A 769 -8.35 -8.97 37.34
N LEU A 770 -7.45 -9.91 37.16
CA LEU A 770 -6.36 -10.23 38.06
C LEU A 770 -5.07 -9.50 37.70
#